data_979ac5a7c6add8d82f170ee434f204a8
#
_entry.id   979ac5a7c6add8d82f170ee434f204a8
#
_cell.length_a   1.000
_cell.length_b   1.000
_cell.length_c   1.000
_cell.angle_alpha   90.00
_cell.angle_beta   90.00
_cell.angle_gamma   90.00
#
_symmetry.space_group_name_H-M   'P 1'
#
loop_
_entity.id
_entity.type
_entity.pdbx_description
1 polymer ?
#
loop_
_entity_poly.entity_id
_entity_poly.type
_entity_poly.pdbx_seq_one_letter_code
_entity_poly.pdbx_strand_id
1 'polypeptide(L)'
;MSMQMRRILGNPEALKAVKAVPFEPGVVDFLDAVSKAIMKHPESRKIPGLHAFGFWCRKKHLLQLKAKYQISDERCGKGLVFHICASNIPGLFAWSMVIGLLMGNSNLVRVSAGENSIQAAKAFCEVFEHVLNQKQYRHLADRMAVVTYPKENESLTIHYSEMCGLRVIWGGDRAIETITGLSCQPMPEDIVFPDRVSAAVIDAEALNSMHQDELELQARLFYDDTYAMDQNACSSPQLIVWRGGQESCQRASLRWWQAVGRQLTQYAPSEKQIYDKYSLACEVAMNSDCESVQWWDKKLCHIWMDKLPADWPEFRGNSGIFLECRIDTDEEIKLIDSEKLQTLLVLGIDQEELQKTIEKQRMQGVSRIVPFGQALEMDLVWDGQNLTKRLTEPDFFKWQWEYDNRCMLMDDKGSTVTYGEARLFGKTYFGGASERSLILLITENTMGSVLTYIQSLRHDLVPMLMDKKTNHEQLMGIIDKYRPEYAAVPEKYMIHPGENYEEKWRSKGYIYYARKTEEESCKLHKDLAVLLSTSGSTGSPKFVKISKMNLQSNTSAIASYLHITESDRPITTLPMSYTYGLSIINSHLYRGATILLTEASVMEQTFWDFFKKQQATTFGGVPYTYKMLKFIGFLDMQLPSLKIMTQAGGKLPVSLQKIFTAYGKSYDRPLIVMYGQTEATARMAYLPWKDAEQKQGSIGIAIPGGHFWLKDTSESVITDSYKTGELIYDGPNVTMGYAVDRRSLMTGDENHGRLATGDLAYRDDDGFYYIAGRKKRFIKLLGNRISLDETEELLNQAFPETEFVCAGTDEQMKVFCTGDIGDEKAIISYLSDKLHLFYKNFSVRKIKKIPRNTSGKVLYEQLEEQ
;
A
#
# COMPACT_ATOMS: atom_id res chain seq x y z
N MET A 1 -4.78 7.06 -35.75
CA MET A 1 -6.04 7.39 -35.05
C MET A 1 -5.90 6.88 -33.64
N SER A 2 -5.73 7.73 -32.62
CA SER A 2 -5.72 7.32 -31.21
C SER A 2 -7.11 6.83 -30.87
N MET A 3 -7.28 5.52 -30.72
CA MET A 3 -8.53 4.97 -30.17
C MET A 3 -8.68 5.50 -28.75
N GLN A 4 -9.69 6.35 -28.56
CA GLN A 4 -10.01 6.92 -27.25
C GLN A 4 -10.48 5.85 -26.28
N MET A 5 -10.13 6.01 -25.00
CA MET A 5 -10.69 5.25 -23.90
C MET A 5 -12.22 5.33 -23.91
N ARG A 6 -12.89 4.19 -23.69
CA ARG A 6 -14.35 4.09 -23.50
C ARG A 6 -14.67 3.69 -22.06
N ARG A 7 -15.58 4.41 -21.45
CA ARG A 7 -16.15 4.06 -20.15
C ARG A 7 -17.29 3.06 -20.33
N ILE A 8 -17.28 2.00 -19.56
CA ILE A 8 -18.35 0.98 -19.55
C ILE A 8 -19.18 1.10 -18.28
N LEU A 9 -18.54 1.37 -17.14
CA LEU A 9 -19.19 1.61 -15.85
C LEU A 9 -18.44 2.72 -15.12
N GLY A 10 -19.15 3.59 -14.43
CA GLY A 10 -18.58 4.61 -13.55
C GLY A 10 -17.66 5.63 -14.23
N ASN A 11 -16.97 6.43 -13.42
CA ASN A 11 -15.99 7.41 -13.88
C ASN A 11 -14.65 7.15 -13.19
N PRO A 12 -13.59 6.73 -13.91
CA PRO A 12 -12.29 6.43 -13.32
C PRO A 12 -11.68 7.62 -12.56
N GLU A 13 -11.86 8.85 -13.06
CA GLU A 13 -11.32 10.06 -12.45
C GLU A 13 -12.08 10.51 -11.19
N ALA A 14 -13.26 9.94 -10.95
CA ALA A 14 -14.07 10.24 -9.75
C ALA A 14 -13.93 9.17 -8.66
N LEU A 15 -13.13 8.13 -8.88
CA LEU A 15 -12.92 7.08 -7.90
C LEU A 15 -12.24 7.62 -6.64
N LYS A 16 -12.75 7.21 -5.49
CA LYS A 16 -12.15 7.52 -4.19
C LYS A 16 -11.37 6.30 -3.69
N ALA A 17 -10.16 6.50 -3.24
CA ALA A 17 -9.38 5.44 -2.58
C ALA A 17 -9.99 5.15 -1.19
N VAL A 18 -10.84 4.14 -1.11
CA VAL A 18 -11.51 3.73 0.14
C VAL A 18 -10.81 2.54 0.75
N LYS A 19 -10.57 2.60 2.08
CA LYS A 19 -10.01 1.50 2.89
C LYS A 19 -11.07 1.04 3.90
N ALA A 20 -12.07 0.29 3.41
CA ALA A 20 -13.16 -0.22 4.23
C ALA A 20 -12.79 -1.59 4.85
N VAL A 21 -13.56 -2.00 5.86
CA VAL A 21 -13.43 -3.36 6.42
C VAL A 21 -13.85 -4.40 5.38
N PRO A 22 -13.17 -5.56 5.34
CA PRO A 22 -13.56 -6.63 4.43
C PRO A 22 -14.97 -7.13 4.73
N PHE A 23 -15.72 -7.49 3.69
CA PHE A 23 -17.11 -7.93 3.79
C PHE A 23 -18.02 -6.94 4.51
N GLU A 24 -17.81 -5.64 4.27
CA GLU A 24 -18.69 -4.57 4.74
C GLU A 24 -20.16 -4.92 4.44
N PRO A 25 -21.10 -4.84 5.42
CA PRO A 25 -22.49 -5.26 5.22
C PRO A 25 -23.16 -4.63 4.01
N GLY A 26 -22.91 -3.34 3.76
CA GLY A 26 -23.43 -2.61 2.59
C GLY A 26 -22.98 -3.19 1.26
N VAL A 27 -21.74 -3.68 1.16
CA VAL A 27 -21.19 -4.35 -0.03
C VAL A 27 -21.80 -5.73 -0.20
N VAL A 28 -21.93 -6.51 0.88
CA VAL A 28 -22.57 -7.84 0.83
C VAL A 28 -24.03 -7.74 0.41
N ASP A 29 -24.76 -6.76 0.94
CA ASP A 29 -26.17 -6.52 0.56
C ASP A 29 -26.32 -6.02 -0.88
N PHE A 30 -25.38 -5.18 -1.35
CA PHE A 30 -25.30 -4.76 -2.75
C PHE A 30 -25.11 -5.96 -3.70
N LEU A 31 -24.16 -6.85 -3.39
CA LEU A 31 -23.88 -8.02 -4.22
C LEU A 31 -25.04 -9.02 -4.22
N ASP A 32 -25.75 -9.17 -3.11
CA ASP A 32 -26.98 -9.97 -3.07
C ASP A 32 -28.10 -9.36 -3.93
N ALA A 33 -28.18 -8.04 -3.99
CA ALA A 33 -29.12 -7.35 -4.90
C ALA A 33 -28.71 -7.55 -6.37
N VAL A 34 -27.41 -7.49 -6.70
CA VAL A 34 -26.86 -7.84 -8.03
C VAL A 34 -27.21 -9.28 -8.38
N SER A 35 -26.99 -10.24 -7.46
CA SER A 35 -27.39 -11.62 -7.63
C SER A 35 -28.89 -11.76 -8.00
N LYS A 36 -29.76 -11.13 -7.22
CA LYS A 36 -31.21 -11.16 -7.46
C LYS A 36 -31.59 -10.55 -8.81
N ALA A 37 -30.91 -9.48 -9.24
CA ALA A 37 -31.15 -8.86 -10.54
C ALA A 37 -30.74 -9.80 -11.69
N ILE A 38 -29.58 -10.44 -11.60
CA ILE A 38 -29.11 -11.44 -12.57
C ILE A 38 -30.05 -12.64 -12.65
N MET A 39 -30.48 -13.19 -11.52
CA MET A 39 -31.39 -14.35 -11.49
C MET A 39 -32.75 -14.07 -12.13
N LYS A 40 -33.17 -12.80 -12.13
CA LYS A 40 -34.41 -12.35 -12.80
C LYS A 40 -34.22 -11.98 -14.26
N HIS A 41 -32.98 -11.81 -14.72
CA HIS A 41 -32.68 -11.37 -16.08
C HIS A 41 -32.96 -12.51 -17.08
N PRO A 42 -33.84 -12.32 -18.08
CA PRO A 42 -34.31 -13.42 -18.95
C PRO A 42 -33.18 -14.05 -19.78
N GLU A 43 -32.16 -13.27 -20.12
CA GLU A 43 -31.03 -13.71 -20.95
C GLU A 43 -29.80 -14.15 -20.13
N SER A 44 -29.86 -14.15 -18.78
CA SER A 44 -28.70 -14.43 -17.92
C SER A 44 -28.00 -15.76 -18.22
N ARG A 45 -28.76 -16.78 -18.61
CA ARG A 45 -28.24 -18.11 -18.97
C ARG A 45 -27.57 -18.15 -20.34
N LYS A 46 -27.87 -17.17 -21.22
CA LYS A 46 -27.28 -17.12 -22.57
C LYS A 46 -25.97 -16.32 -22.60
N ILE A 47 -25.75 -15.49 -21.56
CA ILE A 47 -24.53 -14.69 -21.42
C ILE A 47 -23.51 -15.51 -20.66
N PRO A 48 -22.37 -15.87 -21.28
CA PRO A 48 -21.37 -16.73 -20.66
C PRO A 48 -20.90 -16.17 -19.32
N GLY A 49 -20.94 -17.00 -18.28
CA GLY A 49 -20.49 -16.65 -16.93
C GLY A 49 -21.43 -15.79 -16.10
N LEU A 50 -22.42 -15.09 -16.68
CA LEU A 50 -23.27 -14.16 -15.93
C LEU A 50 -24.15 -14.89 -14.89
N HIS A 51 -24.74 -16.01 -15.26
CA HIS A 51 -25.58 -16.78 -14.35
C HIS A 51 -24.79 -17.36 -13.17
N ALA A 52 -23.61 -17.94 -13.44
CA ALA A 52 -22.70 -18.46 -12.43
C ALA A 52 -22.22 -17.35 -11.48
N PHE A 53 -21.88 -16.19 -12.02
CA PHE A 53 -21.51 -15.01 -11.24
C PHE A 53 -22.66 -14.56 -10.31
N GLY A 54 -23.90 -14.51 -10.83
CA GLY A 54 -25.07 -14.20 -10.03
C GLY A 54 -25.29 -15.18 -8.88
N PHE A 55 -25.04 -16.47 -9.10
CA PHE A 55 -25.11 -17.48 -8.06
C PHE A 55 -24.04 -17.29 -6.98
N TRP A 56 -22.80 -16.98 -7.40
CA TRP A 56 -21.67 -16.71 -6.54
C TRP A 56 -21.90 -15.48 -5.63
N CYS A 57 -22.53 -14.42 -6.14
CA CYS A 57 -22.83 -13.18 -5.40
C CYS A 57 -23.92 -13.32 -4.33
N ARG A 58 -24.54 -14.50 -4.14
CA ARG A 58 -25.57 -14.68 -3.11
C ARG A 58 -25.02 -14.43 -1.71
N LYS A 59 -25.75 -13.68 -0.90
CA LYS A 59 -25.38 -13.35 0.48
C LYS A 59 -24.93 -14.56 1.30
N LYS A 60 -25.67 -15.69 1.19
CA LYS A 60 -25.34 -16.93 1.90
C LYS A 60 -23.93 -17.43 1.52
N HIS A 61 -23.60 -17.46 0.23
CA HIS A 61 -22.29 -17.89 -0.25
C HIS A 61 -21.17 -16.93 0.22
N LEU A 62 -21.38 -15.62 0.10
CA LEU A 62 -20.40 -14.63 0.55
C LEU A 62 -20.10 -14.74 2.06
N LEU A 63 -21.12 -14.98 2.88
CA LEU A 63 -20.93 -15.18 4.32
C LEU A 63 -20.22 -16.52 4.63
N GLN A 64 -20.45 -17.55 3.83
CA GLN A 64 -19.69 -18.82 3.93
C GLN A 64 -18.19 -18.60 3.60
N LEU A 65 -17.89 -17.81 2.57
CA LEU A 65 -16.51 -17.42 2.24
C LEU A 65 -15.86 -16.64 3.40
N LYS A 66 -16.57 -15.66 3.98
CA LYS A 66 -16.08 -14.92 5.16
C LYS A 66 -15.73 -15.87 6.30
N ALA A 67 -16.57 -16.83 6.59
CA ALA A 67 -16.36 -17.82 7.65
C ALA A 67 -15.23 -18.81 7.32
N LYS A 68 -15.21 -19.36 6.09
CA LYS A 68 -14.18 -20.30 5.61
C LYS A 68 -12.76 -19.73 5.78
N TYR A 69 -12.56 -18.46 5.44
CA TYR A 69 -11.28 -17.79 5.50
C TYR A 69 -11.04 -17.00 6.80
N GLN A 70 -11.93 -17.09 7.76
CA GLN A 70 -11.83 -16.42 9.06
C GLN A 70 -11.43 -14.93 8.90
N ILE A 71 -12.10 -14.23 7.98
CA ILE A 71 -11.74 -12.86 7.61
C ILE A 71 -12.01 -11.92 8.79
N SER A 72 -10.94 -11.36 9.31
CA SER A 72 -10.95 -10.48 10.48
C SER A 72 -11.36 -9.05 10.13
N ASP A 73 -12.12 -8.43 11.04
CA ASP A 73 -12.44 -7.01 10.98
C ASP A 73 -11.26 -6.11 11.45
N GLU A 74 -10.13 -6.71 11.85
CA GLU A 74 -8.87 -6.01 12.19
C GLU A 74 -8.07 -5.57 10.95
N ARG A 75 -8.56 -5.89 9.77
CA ARG A 75 -7.96 -5.52 8.48
C ARG A 75 -8.87 -4.57 7.72
N CYS A 76 -8.27 -3.82 6.81
CA CYS A 76 -8.97 -2.95 5.86
C CYS A 76 -8.41 -3.12 4.44
N GLY A 77 -9.14 -2.63 3.45
CA GLY A 77 -8.66 -2.58 2.07
C GLY A 77 -7.41 -1.70 1.91
N LYS A 78 -6.65 -1.93 0.85
CA LYS A 78 -5.44 -1.14 0.51
C LYS A 78 -5.74 0.20 -0.19
N GLY A 79 -7.00 0.46 -0.56
CA GLY A 79 -7.42 1.70 -1.21
C GLY A 79 -7.91 1.48 -2.64
N LEU A 80 -7.30 2.13 -3.64
CA LEU A 80 -7.67 1.96 -5.05
C LEU A 80 -6.83 0.85 -5.67
N VAL A 81 -7.50 -0.13 -6.29
CA VAL A 81 -6.89 -1.28 -6.97
C VAL A 81 -7.18 -1.21 -8.46
N PHE A 82 -6.15 -1.37 -9.29
CA PHE A 82 -6.28 -1.42 -10.74
C PHE A 82 -6.22 -2.88 -11.23
N HIS A 83 -7.32 -3.36 -11.80
CA HIS A 83 -7.43 -4.71 -12.35
C HIS A 83 -7.25 -4.68 -13.87
N ILE A 84 -6.30 -5.44 -14.38
CA ILE A 84 -6.05 -5.61 -15.82
C ILE A 84 -6.43 -7.04 -16.17
N CYS A 85 -7.55 -7.23 -16.86
CA CYS A 85 -8.14 -8.55 -17.08
C CYS A 85 -7.91 -9.05 -18.52
N ALA A 86 -7.61 -10.34 -18.62
CA ALA A 86 -7.49 -11.06 -19.88
C ALA A 86 -8.87 -11.20 -20.58
N SER A 87 -8.85 -11.47 -21.89
CA SER A 87 -10.04 -11.54 -22.73
C SER A 87 -10.64 -12.95 -22.88
N ASN A 88 -9.88 -13.97 -22.46
CA ASN A 88 -10.21 -15.38 -22.71
C ASN A 88 -11.33 -15.92 -21.82
N ILE A 89 -11.61 -15.29 -20.67
CA ILE A 89 -12.68 -15.72 -19.74
C ILE A 89 -13.71 -14.59 -19.62
N PRO A 90 -14.91 -14.74 -20.23
CA PRO A 90 -16.00 -13.80 -20.05
C PRO A 90 -16.38 -13.65 -18.58
N GLY A 91 -16.47 -12.42 -18.07
CA GLY A 91 -16.85 -12.16 -16.70
C GLY A 91 -15.72 -12.17 -15.65
N LEU A 92 -14.49 -12.60 -15.98
CA LEU A 92 -13.34 -12.58 -15.06
C LEU A 92 -13.16 -11.20 -14.41
N PHE A 93 -13.32 -10.14 -15.18
CA PHE A 93 -13.24 -8.76 -14.71
C PHE A 93 -14.23 -8.46 -13.57
N ALA A 94 -15.44 -9.03 -13.62
CA ALA A 94 -16.47 -8.83 -12.62
C ALA A 94 -16.10 -9.54 -11.31
N TRP A 95 -15.60 -10.79 -11.35
CA TRP A 95 -15.09 -11.47 -10.16
C TRP A 95 -13.90 -10.74 -9.55
N SER A 96 -12.92 -10.34 -10.37
CA SER A 96 -11.75 -9.60 -9.89
C SER A 96 -12.15 -8.30 -9.18
N MET A 97 -13.06 -7.53 -9.77
CA MET A 97 -13.62 -6.30 -9.20
C MET A 97 -14.37 -6.55 -7.88
N VAL A 98 -15.23 -7.57 -7.86
CA VAL A 98 -16.07 -7.86 -6.69
C VAL A 98 -15.25 -8.40 -5.53
N ILE A 99 -14.23 -9.21 -5.78
CA ILE A 99 -13.29 -9.65 -4.74
C ILE A 99 -12.56 -8.43 -4.16
N GLY A 100 -12.08 -7.51 -5.00
CA GLY A 100 -11.49 -6.25 -4.53
C GLY A 100 -12.46 -5.43 -3.67
N LEU A 101 -13.74 -5.34 -4.08
CA LEU A 101 -14.78 -4.62 -3.35
C LEU A 101 -15.11 -5.30 -2.00
N LEU A 102 -15.22 -6.65 -1.98
CA LEU A 102 -15.41 -7.43 -0.75
C LEU A 102 -14.23 -7.29 0.22
N MET A 103 -13.03 -7.11 -0.27
CA MET A 103 -11.85 -6.84 0.55
C MET A 103 -11.74 -5.38 1.02
N GLY A 104 -12.77 -4.55 0.77
CA GLY A 104 -12.85 -3.17 1.26
C GLY A 104 -12.18 -2.12 0.36
N ASN A 105 -11.83 -2.47 -0.88
CA ASN A 105 -11.16 -1.58 -1.83
C ASN A 105 -12.13 -0.84 -2.75
N SER A 106 -11.64 0.22 -3.38
CA SER A 106 -12.17 0.77 -4.62
C SER A 106 -11.46 0.13 -5.81
N ASN A 107 -12.15 0.00 -6.95
CA ASN A 107 -11.67 -0.82 -8.04
C ASN A 107 -11.83 -0.12 -9.38
N LEU A 108 -10.73 0.00 -10.11
CA LEU A 108 -10.68 0.37 -11.51
C LEU A 108 -10.36 -0.87 -12.33
N VAL A 109 -11.15 -1.17 -13.33
CA VAL A 109 -10.97 -2.37 -14.14
C VAL A 109 -10.77 -2.01 -15.59
N ARG A 110 -9.71 -2.51 -16.21
CA ARG A 110 -9.52 -2.48 -17.65
C ARG A 110 -9.92 -3.83 -18.25
N VAL A 111 -10.87 -3.81 -19.18
CA VAL A 111 -11.21 -4.95 -20.01
C VAL A 111 -10.59 -4.81 -21.40
N SER A 112 -10.34 -5.92 -22.08
CA SER A 112 -9.78 -5.94 -23.43
C SER A 112 -10.67 -5.17 -24.42
N ALA A 113 -10.03 -4.52 -25.42
CA ALA A 113 -10.71 -3.74 -26.45
C ALA A 113 -11.37 -4.59 -27.55
N GLY A 114 -11.32 -5.92 -27.47
CA GLY A 114 -12.02 -6.82 -28.37
C GLY A 114 -13.53 -6.70 -28.25
N GLU A 115 -14.24 -6.77 -29.37
CA GLU A 115 -15.69 -6.53 -29.44
C GLU A 115 -16.49 -7.47 -28.54
N ASN A 116 -16.15 -8.76 -28.54
CA ASN A 116 -16.77 -9.78 -27.67
C ASN A 116 -16.55 -9.47 -26.18
N SER A 117 -15.34 -9.00 -25.80
CA SER A 117 -15.03 -8.65 -24.42
C SER A 117 -15.82 -7.41 -23.96
N ILE A 118 -15.98 -6.43 -24.84
CA ILE A 118 -16.78 -5.22 -24.57
C ILE A 118 -18.26 -5.58 -24.44
N GLN A 119 -18.79 -6.45 -25.31
CA GLN A 119 -20.19 -6.85 -25.27
C GLN A 119 -20.49 -7.64 -23.99
N ALA A 120 -19.62 -8.58 -23.61
CA ALA A 120 -19.73 -9.30 -22.35
C ALA A 120 -19.67 -8.34 -21.16
N ALA A 121 -18.69 -7.43 -21.13
CA ALA A 121 -18.56 -6.46 -20.04
C ALA A 121 -19.78 -5.55 -19.90
N LYS A 122 -20.39 -5.11 -20.98
CA LYS A 122 -21.61 -4.29 -20.94
C LYS A 122 -22.75 -5.02 -20.23
N ALA A 123 -22.99 -6.29 -20.55
CA ALA A 123 -24.07 -7.06 -19.97
C ALA A 123 -23.96 -7.17 -18.42
N PHE A 124 -22.74 -7.37 -17.89
CA PHE A 124 -22.50 -7.34 -16.45
C PHE A 124 -22.67 -5.92 -15.87
N CYS A 125 -22.11 -4.92 -16.55
CA CYS A 125 -22.12 -3.53 -16.07
C CYS A 125 -23.52 -2.93 -16.05
N GLU A 126 -24.38 -3.28 -16.98
CA GLU A 126 -25.80 -2.87 -16.99
C GLU A 126 -26.54 -3.32 -15.72
N VAL A 127 -26.24 -4.55 -15.26
CA VAL A 127 -26.82 -5.03 -14.00
C VAL A 127 -26.24 -4.28 -12.80
N PHE A 128 -24.90 -4.04 -12.76
CA PHE A 128 -24.30 -3.23 -11.70
C PHE A 128 -24.88 -1.83 -11.65
N GLU A 129 -24.99 -1.15 -12.80
CA GLU A 129 -25.54 0.20 -12.90
C GLU A 129 -27.00 0.27 -12.44
N HIS A 130 -27.81 -0.70 -12.85
CA HIS A 130 -29.20 -0.81 -12.41
C HIS A 130 -29.32 -0.87 -10.88
N VAL A 131 -28.46 -1.66 -10.21
CA VAL A 131 -28.48 -1.78 -8.74
C VAL A 131 -27.88 -0.56 -8.07
N LEU A 132 -26.77 0.00 -8.59
CA LEU A 132 -26.14 1.23 -8.06
C LEU A 132 -27.06 2.46 -8.09
N ASN A 133 -27.98 2.51 -9.05
CA ASN A 133 -28.94 3.61 -9.14
C ASN A 133 -29.98 3.59 -8.02
N GLN A 134 -30.11 2.51 -7.25
CA GLN A 134 -30.95 2.46 -6.06
C GLN A 134 -30.37 3.33 -4.95
N LYS A 135 -31.20 4.16 -4.28
CA LYS A 135 -30.79 5.17 -3.29
C LYS A 135 -29.81 4.62 -2.23
N GLN A 136 -30.05 3.40 -1.77
CA GLN A 136 -29.25 2.75 -0.71
C GLN A 136 -27.83 2.35 -1.14
N TYR A 137 -27.57 2.17 -2.45
CA TYR A 137 -26.28 1.72 -2.98
C TYR A 137 -25.48 2.80 -3.71
N ARG A 138 -26.04 4.00 -3.90
CA ARG A 138 -25.37 5.11 -4.61
C ARG A 138 -24.00 5.48 -4.05
N HIS A 139 -23.80 5.31 -2.74
CA HIS A 139 -22.51 5.58 -2.08
C HIS A 139 -21.38 4.63 -2.51
N LEU A 140 -21.70 3.52 -3.19
CA LEU A 140 -20.71 2.60 -3.75
C LEU A 140 -20.30 2.97 -5.18
N ALA A 141 -20.97 3.90 -5.84
CA ALA A 141 -20.68 4.29 -7.23
C ALA A 141 -19.26 4.87 -7.39
N ASP A 142 -18.75 5.58 -6.38
CA ASP A 142 -17.39 6.16 -6.36
C ASP A 142 -16.30 5.10 -6.06
N ARG A 143 -16.67 3.82 -5.96
CA ARG A 143 -15.75 2.71 -5.65
C ARG A 143 -15.54 1.74 -6.81
N MET A 144 -16.22 1.94 -7.94
CA MET A 144 -16.14 1.02 -9.09
C MET A 144 -16.13 1.78 -10.42
N ALA A 145 -15.17 1.44 -11.28
CA ALA A 145 -15.17 1.87 -12.67
C ALA A 145 -14.65 0.78 -13.59
N VAL A 146 -15.23 0.65 -14.77
CA VAL A 146 -14.79 -0.27 -15.82
C VAL A 146 -14.54 0.52 -17.08
N VAL A 147 -13.33 0.37 -17.64
CA VAL A 147 -12.88 1.04 -18.86
C VAL A 147 -12.36 0.05 -19.89
N THR A 148 -12.33 0.46 -21.13
CA THR A 148 -11.65 -0.28 -22.20
C THR A 148 -10.84 0.65 -23.07
N TYR A 149 -9.64 0.20 -23.46
CA TYR A 149 -8.73 0.86 -24.39
C TYR A 149 -7.74 -0.17 -24.95
N PRO A 150 -7.15 0.08 -26.15
CA PRO A 150 -6.18 -0.80 -26.76
C PRO A 150 -4.96 -1.05 -25.88
N LYS A 151 -4.39 -2.25 -25.93
CA LYS A 151 -3.20 -2.63 -25.13
C LYS A 151 -1.96 -1.80 -25.47
N GLU A 152 -1.90 -1.25 -26.68
CA GLU A 152 -0.84 -0.40 -27.17
C GLU A 152 -0.86 1.02 -26.55
N ASN A 153 -1.93 1.36 -25.82
CA ASN A 153 -2.03 2.64 -25.13
C ASN A 153 -1.40 2.53 -23.72
N GLU A 154 -0.07 2.41 -23.70
CA GLU A 154 0.71 2.30 -22.46
C GLU A 154 0.57 3.52 -21.56
N SER A 155 0.41 4.72 -22.16
CA SER A 155 0.25 5.97 -21.40
C SER A 155 -0.98 5.96 -20.49
N LEU A 156 -2.09 5.39 -20.93
CA LEU A 156 -3.27 5.21 -20.07
C LEU A 156 -3.04 4.14 -18.99
N THR A 157 -2.31 3.07 -19.33
CA THR A 157 -1.97 2.03 -18.33
C THR A 157 -1.05 2.58 -17.26
N ILE A 158 -0.07 3.40 -17.62
CA ILE A 158 0.81 4.12 -16.69
C ILE A 158 -0.02 5.07 -15.81
N HIS A 159 -0.83 5.93 -16.43
CA HIS A 159 -1.68 6.90 -15.71
C HIS A 159 -2.56 6.20 -14.64
N TYR A 160 -3.28 5.14 -15.02
CA TYR A 160 -4.11 4.40 -14.06
C TYR A 160 -3.30 3.60 -13.03
N SER A 161 -2.10 3.15 -13.39
CA SER A 161 -1.19 2.49 -12.43
C SER A 161 -0.69 3.48 -11.37
N GLU A 162 -0.41 4.72 -11.75
CA GLU A 162 0.03 5.78 -10.84
C GLU A 162 -1.06 6.24 -9.87
N MET A 163 -2.33 6.15 -10.28
CA MET A 163 -3.49 6.43 -9.39
C MET A 163 -3.68 5.37 -8.31
N CYS A 164 -3.13 4.17 -8.48
CA CYS A 164 -3.43 2.99 -7.68
C CYS A 164 -2.22 2.55 -6.85
N GLY A 165 -2.45 2.10 -5.64
CA GLY A 165 -1.39 1.48 -4.81
C GLY A 165 -1.14 0.01 -5.12
N LEU A 166 -2.04 -0.64 -5.88
CA LEU A 166 -2.03 -2.07 -6.15
C LEU A 166 -2.60 -2.36 -7.54
N ARG A 167 -1.93 -3.24 -8.31
CA ARG A 167 -2.46 -3.80 -9.55
C ARG A 167 -2.74 -5.29 -9.40
N VAL A 168 -3.83 -5.74 -10.01
CA VAL A 168 -4.16 -7.18 -10.17
C VAL A 168 -4.13 -7.48 -11.67
N ILE A 169 -3.17 -8.26 -12.11
CA ILE A 169 -2.87 -8.49 -13.53
C ILE A 169 -3.16 -9.93 -13.89
N TRP A 170 -4.16 -10.14 -14.75
CA TRP A 170 -4.53 -11.43 -15.32
C TRP A 170 -4.08 -11.47 -16.77
N GLY A 171 -3.19 -12.38 -17.13
CA GLY A 171 -2.72 -12.47 -18.51
C GLY A 171 -1.64 -13.50 -18.72
N GLY A 172 -1.26 -13.73 -19.97
CA GLY A 172 -0.10 -14.57 -20.31
C GLY A 172 1.20 -13.88 -19.90
N ASP A 173 2.25 -14.69 -19.72
CA ASP A 173 3.57 -14.28 -19.19
C ASP A 173 4.11 -13.01 -19.87
N ARG A 174 4.09 -12.96 -21.20
CA ARG A 174 4.54 -11.78 -21.97
C ARG A 174 3.76 -10.50 -21.68
N ALA A 175 2.44 -10.62 -21.45
CA ALA A 175 1.61 -9.46 -21.12
C ALA A 175 1.92 -8.95 -19.71
N ILE A 176 2.15 -9.87 -18.77
CA ILE A 176 2.54 -9.55 -17.40
C ILE A 176 3.89 -8.84 -17.39
N GLU A 177 4.91 -9.39 -18.07
CA GLU A 177 6.23 -8.77 -18.20
C GLU A 177 6.15 -7.34 -18.78
N THR A 178 5.34 -7.15 -19.83
CA THR A 178 5.13 -5.82 -20.42
C THR A 178 4.53 -4.84 -19.42
N ILE A 179 3.48 -5.24 -18.68
CA ILE A 179 2.77 -4.35 -17.75
C ILE A 179 3.61 -4.06 -16.50
N THR A 180 4.29 -5.08 -15.94
CA THR A 180 5.14 -4.92 -14.76
C THR A 180 6.40 -4.13 -15.07
N GLY A 181 6.88 -4.17 -16.32
CA GLY A 181 8.02 -3.40 -16.82
C GLY A 181 7.73 -1.91 -17.09
N LEU A 182 6.45 -1.48 -17.07
CA LEU A 182 6.11 -0.07 -17.25
C LEU A 182 6.63 0.78 -16.10
N SER A 183 7.32 1.86 -16.41
CA SER A 183 7.81 2.83 -15.42
C SER A 183 6.67 3.69 -14.91
N CYS A 184 6.26 3.45 -13.68
CA CYS A 184 5.19 4.19 -12.97
C CYS A 184 5.76 4.86 -11.72
N GLN A 185 5.24 6.03 -11.37
CA GLN A 185 5.64 6.75 -10.16
C GLN A 185 4.40 7.32 -9.45
N PRO A 186 4.06 6.78 -8.25
CA PRO A 186 4.73 5.70 -7.51
C PRO A 186 4.56 4.33 -8.18
N MET A 187 5.50 3.41 -7.92
CA MET A 187 5.37 2.03 -8.39
C MET A 187 4.31 1.31 -7.57
N PRO A 188 3.25 0.78 -8.18
CA PRO A 188 2.26 -0.02 -7.47
C PRO A 188 2.80 -1.41 -7.08
N GLU A 189 2.22 -2.03 -6.06
CA GLU A 189 2.42 -3.46 -5.78
C GLU A 189 1.68 -4.30 -6.85
N ASP A 190 2.26 -5.40 -7.31
CA ASP A 190 1.64 -6.28 -8.30
C ASP A 190 1.20 -7.62 -7.71
N ILE A 191 -0.03 -8.01 -8.02
CA ILE A 191 -0.56 -9.37 -7.88
C ILE A 191 -0.75 -9.91 -9.28
N VAL A 192 0.05 -10.89 -9.67
CA VAL A 192 0.05 -11.42 -11.04
C VAL A 192 -0.55 -12.83 -11.07
N PHE A 193 -1.37 -13.08 -12.08
CA PHE A 193 -1.94 -14.39 -12.40
C PHE A 193 -1.51 -14.76 -13.82
N PRO A 194 -0.35 -15.45 -13.94
CA PRO A 194 0.21 -15.82 -15.23
C PRO A 194 -0.55 -16.97 -15.88
N ASP A 195 -0.12 -17.36 -17.06
CA ASP A 195 -0.69 -18.48 -17.78
C ASP A 195 -0.38 -19.81 -17.08
N ARG A 196 -1.41 -20.62 -16.86
CA ARG A 196 -1.35 -21.85 -16.13
C ARG A 196 -2.06 -22.98 -16.90
N VAL A 197 -1.73 -24.22 -16.55
CA VAL A 197 -2.38 -25.44 -17.02
C VAL A 197 -2.87 -26.26 -15.85
N SER A 198 -3.83 -27.13 -16.11
CA SER A 198 -4.38 -28.04 -15.09
C SER A 198 -4.44 -29.46 -15.63
N ALA A 199 -4.50 -30.42 -14.72
CA ALA A 199 -4.62 -31.84 -15.05
C ALA A 199 -5.76 -32.49 -14.25
N ALA A 200 -6.25 -33.63 -14.73
CA ALA A 200 -7.16 -34.47 -13.96
C ALA A 200 -6.46 -35.80 -13.64
N VAL A 201 -6.58 -36.25 -12.39
CA VAL A 201 -6.09 -37.57 -11.95
C VAL A 201 -7.28 -38.46 -11.65
N ILE A 202 -7.37 -39.55 -12.37
CA ILE A 202 -8.51 -40.48 -12.32
C ILE A 202 -8.03 -41.86 -11.89
N ASP A 203 -8.62 -42.41 -10.84
CA ASP A 203 -8.40 -43.79 -10.46
C ASP A 203 -9.18 -44.73 -11.41
N ALA A 204 -8.45 -45.56 -12.13
CA ALA A 204 -9.00 -46.41 -13.15
C ALA A 204 -9.92 -47.51 -12.59
N GLU A 205 -9.62 -48.06 -11.41
CA GLU A 205 -10.45 -49.09 -10.78
C GLU A 205 -11.73 -48.50 -10.21
N ALA A 206 -11.64 -47.35 -9.54
CA ALA A 206 -12.82 -46.63 -9.07
C ALA A 206 -13.77 -46.30 -10.22
N LEU A 207 -13.24 -45.77 -11.34
CA LEU A 207 -14.05 -45.44 -12.51
C LEU A 207 -14.66 -46.70 -13.15
N ASN A 208 -13.89 -47.78 -13.27
CA ASN A 208 -14.39 -49.04 -13.84
C ASN A 208 -15.50 -49.67 -13.00
N SER A 209 -15.50 -49.45 -11.69
CA SER A 209 -16.53 -49.97 -10.76
C SER A 209 -17.78 -49.10 -10.66
N MET A 210 -17.76 -47.87 -11.16
CA MET A 210 -18.90 -46.92 -11.06
C MET A 210 -20.15 -47.46 -11.80
N HIS A 211 -21.31 -47.20 -11.25
CA HIS A 211 -22.57 -47.38 -11.96
C HIS A 211 -22.69 -46.37 -13.12
N GLN A 212 -23.47 -46.72 -14.14
CA GLN A 212 -23.62 -45.88 -15.34
C GLN A 212 -24.12 -44.46 -15.02
N ASP A 213 -25.10 -44.32 -14.14
CA ASP A 213 -25.68 -43.02 -13.78
C ASP A 213 -24.68 -42.13 -13.08
N GLU A 214 -23.83 -42.71 -12.24
CA GLU A 214 -22.75 -41.98 -11.55
C GLU A 214 -21.68 -41.52 -12.55
N LEU A 215 -21.28 -42.40 -13.46
CA LEU A 215 -20.36 -42.09 -14.53
C LEU A 215 -20.85 -40.94 -15.43
N GLU A 216 -22.16 -40.95 -15.79
CA GLU A 216 -22.76 -39.87 -16.57
C GLU A 216 -22.75 -38.54 -15.78
N LEU A 217 -23.02 -38.59 -14.48
CA LEU A 217 -22.92 -37.42 -13.62
C LEU A 217 -21.52 -36.86 -13.59
N GLN A 218 -20.50 -37.72 -13.43
CA GLN A 218 -19.10 -37.27 -13.43
C GLN A 218 -18.67 -36.70 -14.79
N ALA A 219 -19.11 -37.35 -15.89
CA ALA A 219 -18.87 -36.85 -17.24
C ALA A 219 -19.52 -35.48 -17.49
N ARG A 220 -20.69 -35.22 -16.92
CA ARG A 220 -21.35 -33.92 -16.99
C ARG A 220 -20.61 -32.86 -16.17
N LEU A 221 -20.16 -33.19 -14.96
CA LEU A 221 -19.36 -32.28 -14.13
C LEU A 221 -18.03 -31.92 -14.84
N PHE A 222 -17.39 -32.90 -15.48
CA PHE A 222 -16.20 -32.67 -16.30
C PHE A 222 -16.50 -31.79 -17.53
N TYR A 223 -17.68 -31.93 -18.14
CA TYR A 223 -18.13 -31.04 -19.21
C TYR A 223 -18.23 -29.60 -18.71
N ASP A 224 -18.77 -29.38 -17.52
CA ASP A 224 -18.91 -28.07 -16.92
C ASP A 224 -17.50 -27.45 -16.63
N ASP A 225 -16.50 -28.24 -16.23
CA ASP A 225 -15.13 -27.80 -15.98
C ASP A 225 -14.32 -27.53 -17.26
N THR A 226 -14.75 -28.04 -18.41
CA THR A 226 -14.00 -27.99 -19.67
C THR A 226 -14.75 -27.24 -20.77
N TYR A 227 -15.80 -27.82 -21.28
CA TYR A 227 -16.50 -27.35 -22.49
C TYR A 227 -17.35 -26.10 -22.27
N ALA A 228 -17.77 -25.82 -21.04
CA ALA A 228 -18.55 -24.64 -20.72
C ALA A 228 -17.80 -23.33 -21.02
N MET A 229 -16.46 -23.39 -21.02
CA MET A 229 -15.57 -22.28 -21.38
C MET A 229 -14.63 -22.64 -22.54
N ASP A 230 -15.02 -23.56 -23.43
CA ASP A 230 -14.20 -24.04 -24.54
C ASP A 230 -12.78 -24.47 -24.12
N GLN A 231 -12.62 -24.98 -22.88
CA GLN A 231 -11.34 -25.37 -22.28
C GLN A 231 -10.31 -24.20 -22.18
N ASN A 232 -10.75 -22.95 -22.24
CA ASN A 232 -9.85 -21.79 -22.20
C ASN A 232 -9.47 -21.34 -20.78
N ALA A 233 -10.11 -21.86 -19.74
CA ALA A 233 -9.76 -21.53 -18.37
C ALA A 233 -8.46 -22.24 -17.96
N CYS A 234 -7.58 -21.54 -17.23
CA CYS A 234 -6.33 -22.12 -16.71
C CYS A 234 -6.59 -23.34 -15.80
N SER A 235 -7.74 -23.38 -15.16
CA SER A 235 -8.18 -24.49 -14.31
C SER A 235 -8.86 -25.63 -15.05
N SER A 236 -9.16 -25.49 -16.34
CA SER A 236 -9.64 -26.59 -17.17
C SER A 236 -8.52 -27.59 -17.46
N PRO A 237 -8.71 -28.91 -17.22
CA PRO A 237 -7.64 -29.89 -17.43
C PRO A 237 -7.27 -30.00 -18.91
N GLN A 238 -5.96 -30.07 -19.14
CA GLN A 238 -5.34 -30.32 -20.45
C GLN A 238 -4.77 -31.74 -20.53
N LEU A 239 -4.46 -32.33 -19.38
CA LEU A 239 -3.88 -33.65 -19.22
C LEU A 239 -4.79 -34.49 -18.33
N ILE A 240 -5.03 -35.75 -18.72
CA ILE A 240 -5.67 -36.78 -17.90
C ILE A 240 -4.61 -37.78 -17.48
N VAL A 241 -4.44 -37.95 -16.19
CA VAL A 241 -3.51 -38.90 -15.57
C VAL A 241 -4.34 -40.08 -15.05
N TRP A 242 -4.15 -41.24 -15.65
CA TRP A 242 -4.77 -42.49 -15.25
C TRP A 242 -3.96 -43.20 -14.19
N ARG A 243 -4.52 -43.41 -13.00
CA ARG A 243 -3.87 -44.18 -11.94
C ARG A 243 -4.31 -45.61 -11.97
N GLY A 244 -3.39 -46.58 -12.12
CA GLY A 244 -3.63 -48.01 -12.08
C GLY A 244 -2.89 -48.81 -13.13
N GLY A 245 -3.16 -50.12 -13.19
CA GLY A 245 -2.53 -51.02 -14.17
C GLY A 245 -2.97 -50.72 -15.60
N GLN A 246 -2.12 -51.05 -16.58
CA GLN A 246 -2.31 -50.68 -17.99
C GLN A 246 -3.69 -51.10 -18.55
N GLU A 247 -4.10 -52.35 -18.37
CA GLU A 247 -5.41 -52.86 -18.88
C GLU A 247 -6.60 -52.14 -18.22
N SER A 248 -6.46 -51.84 -16.91
CA SER A 248 -7.49 -51.09 -16.17
C SER A 248 -7.64 -49.70 -16.69
N CYS A 249 -6.50 -48.98 -16.91
CA CYS A 249 -6.46 -47.60 -17.42
C CYS A 249 -7.01 -47.49 -18.84
N GLN A 250 -6.67 -48.45 -19.77
CA GLN A 250 -7.19 -48.44 -21.12
C GLN A 250 -8.70 -48.67 -21.15
N ARG A 251 -9.22 -49.59 -20.34
CA ARG A 251 -10.67 -49.82 -20.18
C ARG A 251 -11.38 -48.61 -19.59
N ALA A 252 -10.78 -47.97 -18.57
CA ALA A 252 -11.31 -46.77 -17.93
C ALA A 252 -11.36 -45.60 -18.91
N SER A 253 -10.28 -45.37 -19.67
CA SER A 253 -10.22 -44.33 -20.69
C SER A 253 -11.31 -44.47 -21.74
N LEU A 254 -11.47 -45.67 -22.30
CA LEU A 254 -12.51 -45.91 -23.28
C LEU A 254 -13.91 -45.64 -22.73
N ARG A 255 -14.19 -46.15 -21.53
CA ARG A 255 -15.46 -45.96 -20.84
C ARG A 255 -15.75 -44.49 -20.52
N TRP A 256 -14.71 -43.78 -20.09
CA TRP A 256 -14.78 -42.35 -19.76
C TRP A 256 -15.13 -41.51 -20.98
N TRP A 257 -14.32 -41.60 -22.03
CA TRP A 257 -14.54 -40.81 -23.23
C TRP A 257 -15.84 -41.11 -23.94
N GLN A 258 -16.37 -42.32 -23.83
CA GLN A 258 -17.72 -42.62 -24.28
C GLN A 258 -18.78 -41.86 -23.47
N ALA A 259 -18.61 -41.77 -22.15
CA ALA A 259 -19.53 -41.00 -21.29
C ALA A 259 -19.45 -39.51 -21.56
N VAL A 260 -18.23 -38.96 -21.67
CA VAL A 260 -18.01 -37.54 -22.03
C VAL A 260 -18.58 -37.24 -23.42
N GLY A 261 -18.32 -38.08 -24.41
CA GLY A 261 -18.84 -37.94 -25.77
C GLY A 261 -20.38 -37.82 -25.84
N ARG A 262 -21.10 -38.54 -24.96
CA ARG A 262 -22.56 -38.43 -24.85
C ARG A 262 -23.02 -37.08 -24.34
N GLN A 263 -22.20 -36.37 -23.52
CA GLN A 263 -22.54 -35.04 -23.04
C GLN A 263 -22.35 -33.96 -24.14
N LEU A 264 -21.63 -34.27 -25.23
CA LEU A 264 -21.27 -33.30 -26.28
C LEU A 264 -22.34 -33.10 -27.36
N THR A 265 -23.56 -33.63 -27.18
CA THR A 265 -24.61 -33.56 -28.21
C THR A 265 -24.91 -32.13 -28.67
N GLN A 266 -24.98 -31.18 -27.77
CA GLN A 266 -25.28 -29.76 -28.04
C GLN A 266 -24.05 -28.92 -28.26
N TYR A 267 -22.84 -29.41 -28.01
CA TYR A 267 -21.60 -28.67 -28.23
C TYR A 267 -21.28 -28.56 -29.72
N ALA A 268 -21.01 -27.37 -30.20
CA ALA A 268 -20.76 -27.05 -31.59
C ALA A 268 -19.51 -26.15 -31.74
N PRO A 269 -18.33 -26.72 -31.88
CA PRO A 269 -17.12 -25.95 -32.09
C PRO A 269 -17.12 -25.23 -33.44
N SER A 270 -16.55 -24.04 -33.52
CA SER A 270 -16.35 -23.29 -34.76
C SER A 270 -15.33 -23.98 -35.68
N GLU A 271 -15.36 -23.66 -36.98
CA GLU A 271 -14.38 -24.19 -37.95
C GLU A 271 -12.93 -23.90 -37.54
N LYS A 272 -12.68 -22.71 -36.98
CA LYS A 272 -11.36 -22.35 -36.46
C LYS A 272 -10.93 -23.26 -35.31
N GLN A 273 -11.80 -23.50 -34.33
CA GLN A 273 -11.51 -24.36 -33.18
C GLN A 273 -11.24 -25.80 -33.63
N ILE A 274 -11.94 -26.29 -34.65
CA ILE A 274 -11.69 -27.62 -35.23
C ILE A 274 -10.31 -27.65 -35.89
N TYR A 275 -9.97 -26.62 -36.68
CA TYR A 275 -8.67 -26.54 -37.35
C TYR A 275 -7.52 -26.46 -36.36
N ASP A 276 -7.64 -25.59 -35.34
CA ASP A 276 -6.60 -25.40 -34.32
C ASP A 276 -6.34 -26.71 -33.53
N LYS A 277 -7.43 -27.43 -33.17
CA LYS A 277 -7.36 -28.73 -32.52
C LYS A 277 -6.67 -29.80 -33.40
N TYR A 278 -6.97 -29.83 -34.70
CA TYR A 278 -6.36 -30.76 -35.64
C TYR A 278 -4.86 -30.48 -35.80
N SER A 279 -4.49 -29.19 -35.89
CA SER A 279 -3.10 -28.78 -36.02
C SER A 279 -2.30 -29.18 -34.78
N LEU A 280 -2.84 -28.94 -33.58
CA LEU A 280 -2.19 -29.33 -32.32
C LEU A 280 -2.06 -30.87 -32.21
N ALA A 281 -3.10 -31.63 -32.58
CA ALA A 281 -3.02 -33.09 -32.54
C ALA A 281 -1.94 -33.64 -33.47
N CYS A 282 -1.78 -33.06 -34.66
CA CYS A 282 -0.67 -33.38 -35.57
C CYS A 282 0.70 -33.03 -34.99
N GLU A 283 0.81 -31.84 -34.39
CA GLU A 283 2.05 -31.37 -33.75
C GLU A 283 2.50 -32.31 -32.62
N VAL A 284 1.58 -32.67 -31.71
CA VAL A 284 1.85 -33.63 -30.64
C VAL A 284 2.26 -34.99 -31.19
N ALA A 285 1.52 -35.51 -32.18
CA ALA A 285 1.79 -36.81 -32.77
C ALA A 285 3.16 -36.86 -33.50
N MET A 286 3.64 -35.72 -34.01
CA MET A 286 4.93 -35.65 -34.74
C MET A 286 6.13 -35.44 -33.82
N ASN A 287 5.94 -34.78 -32.68
CA ASN A 287 7.06 -34.30 -31.85
C ASN A 287 7.20 -35.03 -30.51
N SER A 288 6.36 -36.03 -30.22
CA SER A 288 6.36 -36.72 -28.92
C SER A 288 6.11 -38.22 -29.05
N ASP A 289 6.34 -38.96 -27.95
CA ASP A 289 6.07 -40.38 -27.83
C ASP A 289 4.55 -40.65 -27.73
N CYS A 290 3.83 -40.42 -28.83
CA CYS A 290 2.40 -40.60 -28.96
C CYS A 290 2.09 -42.06 -29.34
N GLU A 291 1.32 -42.74 -28.47
CA GLU A 291 0.84 -44.11 -28.74
C GLU A 291 -0.37 -44.10 -29.66
N SER A 292 -1.34 -43.25 -29.41
CA SER A 292 -2.58 -43.17 -30.20
C SER A 292 -3.24 -41.81 -30.16
N VAL A 293 -3.92 -41.42 -31.25
CA VAL A 293 -4.78 -40.23 -31.35
C VAL A 293 -6.19 -40.70 -31.66
N GLN A 294 -7.13 -40.42 -30.80
CA GLN A 294 -8.54 -40.85 -30.96
C GLN A 294 -9.46 -39.64 -31.04
N TRP A 295 -10.48 -39.74 -31.86
CA TRP A 295 -11.46 -38.68 -32.14
C TRP A 295 -12.88 -39.13 -31.86
N TRP A 296 -13.66 -38.29 -31.21
CA TRP A 296 -15.12 -38.44 -31.10
C TRP A 296 -15.78 -37.30 -31.87
N ASP A 297 -16.12 -37.56 -33.12
CA ASP A 297 -16.57 -36.55 -34.06
C ASP A 297 -15.48 -35.42 -34.16
N LYS A 298 -15.90 -34.19 -34.44
CA LYS A 298 -15.04 -33.01 -34.41
C LYS A 298 -14.97 -32.33 -33.03
N LYS A 299 -15.60 -32.92 -32.01
CA LYS A 299 -15.85 -32.30 -30.70
C LYS A 299 -14.82 -32.67 -29.65
N LEU A 300 -14.25 -33.87 -29.72
CA LEU A 300 -13.31 -34.40 -28.74
C LEU A 300 -12.13 -35.05 -29.43
N CYS A 301 -10.93 -34.76 -28.98
CA CYS A 301 -9.69 -35.45 -29.33
C CYS A 301 -8.99 -35.81 -28.03
N HIS A 302 -8.53 -37.05 -27.92
CA HIS A 302 -7.66 -37.46 -26.83
C HIS A 302 -6.46 -38.23 -27.34
N ILE A 303 -5.30 -37.96 -26.76
CA ILE A 303 -3.99 -38.39 -27.24
C ILE A 303 -3.31 -39.16 -26.13
N TRP A 304 -3.13 -40.43 -26.31
CA TRP A 304 -2.44 -41.30 -25.36
C TRP A 304 -0.94 -41.23 -25.59
N MET A 305 -0.22 -40.85 -24.49
CA MET A 305 1.23 -40.69 -24.49
C MET A 305 1.88 -41.91 -23.84
N ASP A 306 2.79 -42.55 -24.53
CA ASP A 306 3.63 -43.62 -23.94
C ASP A 306 4.58 -43.00 -22.90
N LYS A 307 5.16 -41.85 -23.24
CA LYS A 307 5.96 -41.02 -22.33
C LYS A 307 5.55 -39.56 -22.41
N LEU A 308 5.18 -39.00 -21.26
CA LEU A 308 4.81 -37.59 -21.17
C LEU A 308 6.08 -36.72 -21.36
N PRO A 309 6.12 -35.81 -22.34
CA PRO A 309 7.23 -34.88 -22.51
C PRO A 309 7.33 -33.89 -21.34
N ALA A 310 8.54 -33.48 -20.98
CA ALA A 310 8.76 -32.55 -19.86
C ALA A 310 8.10 -31.18 -20.10
N ASP A 311 7.95 -30.78 -21.36
CA ASP A 311 7.31 -29.55 -21.81
C ASP A 311 5.83 -29.75 -22.16
N TRP A 312 5.17 -30.78 -21.65
CA TRP A 312 3.76 -31.06 -21.86
C TRP A 312 2.84 -29.84 -21.63
N PRO A 313 3.13 -28.87 -20.73
CA PRO A 313 2.28 -27.69 -20.56
C PRO A 313 2.24 -26.75 -21.77
N GLU A 314 3.19 -26.87 -22.69
CA GLU A 314 3.21 -26.08 -23.94
C GLU A 314 2.22 -26.66 -24.98
N PHE A 315 1.89 -27.95 -24.91
CA PHE A 315 0.87 -28.59 -25.77
C PHE A 315 -0.55 -28.28 -25.28
N ARG A 316 -0.83 -26.99 -25.10
CA ARG A 316 -2.12 -26.54 -24.61
C ARG A 316 -3.10 -26.35 -25.76
N GLY A 317 -4.22 -27.06 -25.69
CA GLY A 317 -5.32 -26.95 -26.64
C GLY A 317 -6.58 -26.33 -26.03
N ASN A 318 -7.60 -26.25 -26.87
CA ASN A 318 -8.92 -25.83 -26.46
C ASN A 318 -10.03 -26.65 -27.15
N SER A 319 -11.27 -26.42 -26.74
CA SER A 319 -12.44 -27.02 -27.38
C SER A 319 -12.47 -28.55 -27.39
N GLY A 320 -11.87 -29.20 -26.39
CA GLY A 320 -11.92 -30.64 -26.19
C GLY A 320 -10.77 -31.41 -26.84
N ILE A 321 -9.51 -31.02 -26.55
CA ILE A 321 -8.33 -31.81 -26.78
C ILE A 321 -7.61 -32.10 -25.47
N PHE A 322 -7.24 -33.36 -25.22
CA PHE A 322 -6.66 -33.82 -23.97
C PHE A 322 -5.49 -34.75 -24.24
N LEU A 323 -4.39 -34.54 -23.51
CA LEU A 323 -3.33 -35.52 -23.39
C LEU A 323 -3.71 -36.57 -22.34
N GLU A 324 -3.26 -37.81 -22.51
CA GLU A 324 -3.46 -38.87 -21.53
C GLU A 324 -2.13 -39.52 -21.20
N CYS A 325 -1.86 -39.80 -19.93
CA CYS A 325 -0.74 -40.62 -19.50
C CYS A 325 -1.14 -41.49 -18.30
N ARG A 326 -0.27 -42.45 -17.96
CA ARG A 326 -0.52 -43.41 -16.87
C ARG A 326 0.51 -43.26 -15.77
N ILE A 327 0.06 -43.51 -14.53
CA ILE A 327 0.89 -43.73 -13.35
C ILE A 327 0.41 -44.97 -12.61
N ASP A 328 1.33 -45.72 -12.00
CA ASP A 328 0.97 -46.90 -11.22
C ASP A 328 0.60 -46.53 -9.77
N THR A 329 1.24 -45.51 -9.20
CA THR A 329 1.06 -45.09 -7.81
C THR A 329 0.99 -43.57 -7.70
N ASP A 330 0.51 -43.05 -6.55
CA ASP A 330 0.45 -41.61 -6.30
C ASP A 330 1.84 -40.96 -6.21
N GLU A 331 2.89 -41.74 -5.87
CA GLU A 331 4.26 -41.23 -5.86
C GLU A 331 4.78 -40.85 -7.25
N GLU A 332 4.24 -41.45 -8.31
CA GLU A 332 4.61 -41.13 -9.69
C GLU A 332 3.98 -39.84 -10.21
N ILE A 333 3.09 -39.20 -9.44
CA ILE A 333 2.49 -37.90 -9.80
C ILE A 333 3.53 -36.81 -10.09
N LYS A 334 4.74 -36.96 -9.56
CA LYS A 334 5.89 -36.07 -9.87
C LYS A 334 6.20 -35.98 -11.37
N LEU A 335 5.76 -36.96 -12.17
CA LEU A 335 5.93 -36.96 -13.62
C LEU A 335 5.29 -35.74 -14.30
N ILE A 336 4.21 -35.24 -13.73
CA ILE A 336 3.47 -34.11 -14.30
C ILE A 336 3.88 -32.76 -13.70
N ASP A 337 4.88 -32.72 -12.79
CA ASP A 337 5.28 -31.49 -12.09
C ASP A 337 5.77 -30.43 -13.06
N SER A 338 5.25 -29.23 -12.89
CA SER A 338 5.62 -28.05 -13.66
C SER A 338 5.24 -26.80 -12.87
N GLU A 339 6.04 -25.75 -12.96
CA GLU A 339 5.70 -24.44 -12.41
C GLU A 339 4.40 -23.86 -12.98
N LYS A 340 4.01 -24.30 -14.19
CA LYS A 340 2.74 -23.91 -14.83
C LYS A 340 1.53 -24.72 -14.37
N LEU A 341 1.70 -25.84 -13.68
CA LEU A 341 0.60 -26.68 -13.22
C LEU A 341 -0.14 -26.00 -12.06
N GLN A 342 -1.45 -25.77 -12.16
CA GLN A 342 -2.24 -25.02 -11.16
C GLN A 342 -3.19 -25.91 -10.36
N THR A 343 -4.11 -26.59 -11.06
CA THR A 343 -5.21 -27.34 -10.44
C THR A 343 -5.13 -28.81 -10.82
N LEU A 344 -5.31 -29.67 -9.83
CA LEU A 344 -5.58 -31.09 -10.04
C LEU A 344 -7.05 -31.38 -9.77
N LEU A 345 -7.76 -31.83 -10.80
CA LEU A 345 -9.09 -32.40 -10.64
C LEU A 345 -8.94 -33.88 -10.30
N VAL A 346 -9.75 -34.39 -9.38
CA VAL A 346 -9.59 -35.80 -8.95
C VAL A 346 -10.91 -36.57 -9.02
N LEU A 347 -10.79 -37.85 -9.38
CA LEU A 347 -11.92 -38.78 -9.35
C LEU A 347 -11.43 -40.12 -8.80
N GLY A 348 -12.09 -40.62 -7.73
CA GLY A 348 -11.72 -41.87 -7.08
C GLY A 348 -10.43 -41.82 -6.25
N ILE A 349 -9.94 -40.64 -5.92
CA ILE A 349 -8.68 -40.40 -5.20
C ILE A 349 -8.96 -39.58 -3.96
N ASP A 350 -8.34 -39.96 -2.85
CA ASP A 350 -8.39 -39.17 -1.61
C ASP A 350 -7.56 -37.88 -1.74
N GLN A 351 -8.24 -36.74 -1.58
CA GLN A 351 -7.61 -35.43 -1.77
C GLN A 351 -6.54 -35.12 -0.69
N GLU A 352 -6.76 -35.56 0.56
CA GLU A 352 -5.80 -35.31 1.65
C GLU A 352 -4.54 -36.16 1.50
N GLU A 353 -4.67 -37.40 1.04
CA GLU A 353 -3.52 -38.28 0.77
C GLU A 353 -2.71 -37.77 -0.42
N LEU A 354 -3.38 -37.37 -1.49
CA LEU A 354 -2.72 -36.77 -2.66
C LEU A 354 -2.01 -35.47 -2.29
N GLN A 355 -2.64 -34.61 -1.47
CA GLN A 355 -2.02 -33.38 -0.98
C GLN A 355 -0.74 -33.66 -0.19
N LYS A 356 -0.74 -34.65 0.71
CA LYS A 356 0.45 -35.06 1.47
C LYS A 356 1.55 -35.57 0.55
N THR A 357 1.19 -36.29 -0.52
CA THR A 357 2.16 -36.80 -1.50
C THR A 357 2.80 -35.65 -2.27
N ILE A 358 2.01 -34.68 -2.73
CA ILE A 358 2.46 -33.47 -3.42
C ILE A 358 3.44 -32.67 -2.54
N GLU A 359 3.09 -32.48 -1.27
CA GLU A 359 3.93 -31.76 -0.31
C GLU A 359 5.24 -32.50 -0.04
N LYS A 360 5.17 -33.82 0.19
CA LYS A 360 6.36 -34.69 0.39
C LYS A 360 7.31 -34.62 -0.80
N GLN A 361 6.77 -34.56 -2.02
CA GLN A 361 7.55 -34.50 -3.26
C GLN A 361 7.98 -33.10 -3.64
N ARG A 362 7.52 -32.08 -2.93
CA ARG A 362 7.79 -30.65 -3.18
C ARG A 362 7.45 -30.26 -4.63
N MET A 363 6.27 -30.64 -5.10
CA MET A 363 5.77 -30.18 -6.39
C MET A 363 5.53 -28.68 -6.35
N GLN A 364 5.96 -27.96 -7.37
CA GLN A 364 6.04 -26.50 -7.33
C GLN A 364 4.75 -25.79 -7.79
N GLY A 365 4.03 -26.40 -8.74
CA GLY A 365 2.93 -25.71 -9.42
C GLY A 365 1.56 -25.91 -8.78
N VAL A 366 1.29 -27.06 -8.16
CA VAL A 366 -0.05 -27.43 -7.69
C VAL A 366 -0.49 -26.49 -6.56
N SER A 367 -1.49 -25.68 -6.83
CA SER A 367 -2.07 -24.74 -5.86
C SER A 367 -3.42 -25.20 -5.30
N ARG A 368 -4.08 -26.16 -6.00
CA ARG A 368 -5.44 -26.60 -5.65
C ARG A 368 -5.73 -28.02 -6.13
N ILE A 369 -6.39 -28.81 -5.28
CA ILE A 369 -6.96 -30.12 -5.60
C ILE A 369 -8.47 -30.05 -5.41
N VAL A 370 -9.24 -30.39 -6.44
CA VAL A 370 -10.72 -30.29 -6.41
C VAL A 370 -11.38 -31.49 -7.09
N PRO A 371 -12.61 -31.88 -6.69
CA PRO A 371 -13.38 -32.88 -7.44
C PRO A 371 -13.89 -32.25 -8.75
N PHE A 372 -14.37 -33.08 -9.66
CA PHE A 372 -15.03 -32.62 -10.88
C PHE A 372 -16.23 -31.72 -10.58
N GLY A 373 -16.45 -30.73 -11.43
CA GLY A 373 -17.50 -29.71 -11.30
C GLY A 373 -17.09 -28.49 -10.47
N GLN A 374 -15.85 -28.44 -9.94
CA GLN A 374 -15.37 -27.34 -9.11
C GLN A 374 -14.14 -26.60 -9.68
N ALA A 375 -13.67 -26.98 -10.88
CA ALA A 375 -12.49 -26.34 -11.46
C ALA A 375 -12.69 -24.85 -11.73
N LEU A 376 -13.89 -24.44 -12.13
CA LEU A 376 -14.23 -23.05 -12.47
C LEU A 376 -14.76 -22.24 -11.27
N GLU A 377 -14.88 -22.83 -10.09
CA GLU A 377 -15.31 -22.08 -8.90
C GLU A 377 -14.26 -21.08 -8.46
N MET A 378 -14.61 -19.80 -8.53
CA MET A 378 -13.75 -18.71 -8.04
C MET A 378 -13.73 -18.68 -6.51
N ASP A 379 -12.52 -18.64 -5.94
CA ASP A 379 -12.30 -18.60 -4.51
C ASP A 379 -11.38 -17.43 -4.11
N LEU A 380 -11.22 -17.18 -2.82
CA LEU A 380 -10.37 -16.11 -2.28
C LEU A 380 -8.87 -16.50 -2.21
N VAL A 381 -8.56 -17.77 -2.42
CA VAL A 381 -7.19 -18.25 -2.72
C VAL A 381 -7.19 -18.75 -4.15
N TRP A 382 -6.37 -18.13 -4.98
CA TRP A 382 -6.27 -18.45 -6.39
C TRP A 382 -4.81 -18.47 -6.81
N ASP A 383 -4.42 -19.49 -7.56
CA ASP A 383 -3.03 -19.69 -8.00
C ASP A 383 -2.00 -19.58 -6.86
N GLY A 384 -2.30 -20.20 -5.72
CA GLY A 384 -1.49 -20.14 -4.50
C GLY A 384 -1.49 -18.77 -3.79
N GLN A 385 -2.14 -17.75 -4.35
CA GLN A 385 -2.20 -16.41 -3.78
C GLN A 385 -3.44 -16.21 -2.91
N ASN A 386 -3.23 -15.89 -1.65
CA ASN A 386 -4.30 -15.56 -0.72
C ASN A 386 -4.73 -14.10 -0.90
N LEU A 387 -5.82 -13.87 -1.63
CA LEU A 387 -6.35 -12.55 -1.93
C LEU A 387 -6.87 -11.82 -0.69
N THR A 388 -7.27 -12.55 0.37
CA THR A 388 -7.70 -11.92 1.61
C THR A 388 -6.56 -11.18 2.30
N LYS A 389 -5.32 -11.67 2.16
CA LYS A 389 -4.10 -11.03 2.68
C LYS A 389 -3.52 -10.01 1.70
N ARG A 390 -3.50 -10.33 0.41
CA ARG A 390 -2.88 -9.50 -0.62
C ARG A 390 -3.68 -8.20 -0.90
N LEU A 391 -5.01 -8.26 -0.87
CA LEU A 391 -5.91 -7.13 -1.10
C LEU A 391 -6.25 -6.33 0.17
N THR A 392 -5.76 -6.76 1.33
CA THR A 392 -6.01 -6.06 2.60
C THR A 392 -4.71 -5.77 3.32
N GLU A 393 -4.78 -4.84 4.26
CA GLU A 393 -3.71 -4.51 5.19
C GLU A 393 -4.23 -4.43 6.62
N PRO A 394 -3.37 -4.49 7.68
CA PRO A 394 -3.81 -4.25 9.05
C PRO A 394 -4.49 -2.89 9.19
N ASP A 395 -5.56 -2.81 9.95
CA ASP A 395 -6.16 -1.53 10.33
C ASP A 395 -5.38 -0.95 11.52
N PHE A 396 -4.79 0.22 11.37
CA PHE A 396 -3.99 0.87 12.41
C PHE A 396 -4.82 1.17 13.69
N PHE A 397 -6.12 1.39 13.53
CA PHE A 397 -7.04 1.72 14.63
C PHE A 397 -7.62 0.48 15.33
N LYS A 398 -7.36 -0.72 14.81
CA LYS A 398 -7.81 -1.99 15.38
C LYS A 398 -6.65 -2.72 16.05
N TRP A 399 -7.01 -3.62 16.94
CA TRP A 399 -6.03 -4.40 17.67
C TRP A 399 -5.66 -5.67 16.88
N GLN A 400 -4.37 -5.88 16.62
CA GLN A 400 -3.87 -7.10 15.99
C GLN A 400 -3.54 -8.13 17.08
N TRP A 401 -4.42 -9.07 17.34
CA TRP A 401 -4.26 -10.10 18.40
C TRP A 401 -3.02 -10.96 18.23
N GLU A 402 -2.56 -11.15 17.01
CA GLU A 402 -1.35 -11.91 16.72
C GLU A 402 -0.08 -11.31 17.34
N TYR A 403 -0.13 -10.03 17.75
CA TYR A 403 0.99 -9.33 18.37
C TYR A 403 0.97 -9.34 19.90
N ASP A 404 -0.09 -9.83 20.55
CA ASP A 404 -0.31 -9.67 22.00
C ASP A 404 0.89 -10.09 22.88
N ASN A 405 1.57 -11.17 22.51
CA ASN A 405 2.72 -11.67 23.27
C ASN A 405 4.05 -11.00 22.90
N ARG A 406 4.07 -10.08 21.94
CA ARG A 406 5.29 -9.39 21.51
C ARG A 406 5.54 -8.17 22.39
N CYS A 407 6.82 -7.84 22.59
CA CYS A 407 7.21 -6.59 23.21
C CYS A 407 6.85 -5.42 22.28
N MET A 408 6.03 -4.48 22.75
CA MET A 408 5.62 -3.28 22.03
C MET A 408 6.59 -2.11 22.31
N LEU A 409 6.90 -1.90 23.59
CA LEU A 409 7.73 -0.79 24.06
C LEU A 409 8.81 -1.31 25.00
N MET A 410 9.98 -0.72 24.90
CA MET A 410 11.09 -0.93 25.81
C MET A 410 11.80 0.40 26.08
N ASP A 411 12.04 0.73 27.36
CA ASP A 411 12.76 1.94 27.72
C ASP A 411 14.25 1.69 28.05
N ASP A 412 15.01 2.75 28.18
CA ASP A 412 16.44 2.72 28.50
C ASP A 412 16.71 2.27 29.96
N LYS A 413 15.68 2.20 30.80
CA LYS A 413 15.74 1.65 32.19
C LYS A 413 15.48 0.15 32.22
N GLY A 414 15.10 -0.46 31.07
CA GLY A 414 14.82 -1.88 30.94
C GLY A 414 13.38 -2.27 31.26
N SER A 415 12.48 -1.31 31.46
CA SER A 415 11.04 -1.62 31.54
C SER A 415 10.50 -2.00 30.17
N THR A 416 9.52 -2.88 30.15
CA THR A 416 8.87 -3.36 28.92
C THR A 416 7.36 -3.30 29.02
N VAL A 417 6.69 -3.25 27.88
CA VAL A 417 5.25 -3.40 27.73
C VAL A 417 4.98 -4.22 26.48
N THR A 418 4.20 -5.29 26.60
CA THR A 418 3.73 -6.08 25.45
C THR A 418 2.52 -5.43 24.77
N TYR A 419 2.20 -5.86 23.55
CA TYR A 419 0.99 -5.42 22.86
C TYR A 419 -0.29 -5.78 23.65
N GLY A 420 -0.34 -6.97 24.28
CA GLY A 420 -1.44 -7.41 25.12
C GLY A 420 -1.60 -6.56 26.40
N GLU A 421 -0.48 -6.23 27.06
CA GLU A 421 -0.50 -5.32 28.22
C GLU A 421 -0.95 -3.90 27.84
N ALA A 422 -0.52 -3.41 26.66
CA ALA A 422 -0.98 -2.12 26.14
C ALA A 422 -2.49 -2.13 25.87
N ARG A 423 -3.03 -3.23 25.35
CA ARG A 423 -4.48 -3.41 25.17
C ARG A 423 -5.23 -3.41 26.50
N LEU A 424 -4.69 -4.11 27.50
CA LEU A 424 -5.28 -4.11 28.84
C LEU A 424 -5.25 -2.72 29.47
N PHE A 425 -4.16 -1.98 29.31
CA PHE A 425 -4.04 -0.58 29.72
C PHE A 425 -5.16 0.28 29.08
N GLY A 426 -5.38 0.17 27.77
CA GLY A 426 -6.45 0.89 27.08
C GLY A 426 -7.83 0.55 27.64
N LYS A 427 -8.13 -0.75 27.79
CA LYS A 427 -9.41 -1.20 28.35
C LYS A 427 -9.63 -0.70 29.77
N THR A 428 -8.59 -0.67 30.59
CA THR A 428 -8.66 -0.25 31.99
C THR A 428 -8.89 1.25 32.13
N TYR A 429 -8.18 2.07 31.34
CA TYR A 429 -8.13 3.51 31.55
C TYR A 429 -8.96 4.31 30.57
N PHE A 430 -9.28 3.77 29.39
CA PHE A 430 -10.04 4.46 28.32
C PHE A 430 -11.38 3.78 27.99
N GLY A 431 -11.63 2.55 28.49
CA GLY A 431 -12.85 1.81 28.14
C GLY A 431 -14.15 2.43 28.61
N GLY A 432 -14.11 3.39 29.57
CA GLY A 432 -15.25 4.18 30.02
C GLY A 432 -15.26 5.62 29.55
N ALA A 433 -14.30 6.02 28.69
CA ALA A 433 -14.26 7.38 28.14
C ALA A 433 -15.36 7.57 27.08
N SER A 434 -15.90 8.78 27.01
CA SER A 434 -16.89 9.12 25.97
C SER A 434 -16.21 9.13 24.60
N GLU A 435 -16.76 8.40 23.67
CA GLU A 435 -16.27 8.37 22.27
C GLU A 435 -16.22 9.77 21.66
N ARG A 436 -15.30 10.01 20.77
CA ARG A 436 -15.09 11.30 20.08
C ARG A 436 -14.78 12.47 21.01
N SER A 437 -14.16 12.20 22.17
CA SER A 437 -13.68 13.23 23.08
C SER A 437 -12.25 13.67 22.75
N LEU A 438 -11.91 14.90 23.06
CA LEU A 438 -10.55 15.46 22.89
C LEU A 438 -9.73 15.17 24.13
N ILE A 439 -8.52 14.65 23.95
CA ILE A 439 -7.54 14.46 25.03
C ILE A 439 -6.28 15.28 24.74
N LEU A 440 -5.97 16.23 25.62
CA LEU A 440 -4.70 16.94 25.61
C LEU A 440 -3.61 16.01 26.12
N LEU A 441 -2.56 15.78 25.34
CA LEU A 441 -1.41 14.96 25.72
C LEU A 441 -0.11 15.75 25.63
N ILE A 442 0.52 15.99 26.78
CA ILE A 442 1.90 16.50 26.81
C ILE A 442 2.84 15.34 26.56
N THR A 443 3.58 15.40 25.45
CA THR A 443 4.32 14.26 24.91
C THR A 443 5.79 14.23 25.33
N GLU A 444 6.26 13.00 25.61
CA GLU A 444 7.67 12.64 25.78
C GLU A 444 7.92 11.29 25.07
N ASN A 445 9.19 10.96 24.85
CA ASN A 445 9.55 9.63 24.33
C ASN A 445 9.53 8.59 25.47
N THR A 446 8.38 8.44 26.14
CA THR A 446 8.17 7.54 27.29
C THR A 446 7.01 6.59 27.07
N MET A 447 6.96 5.50 27.83
CA MET A 447 5.90 4.50 27.73
C MET A 447 4.52 5.10 27.96
N GLY A 448 4.36 5.96 28.98
CA GLY A 448 3.06 6.57 29.27
C GLY A 448 2.54 7.43 28.13
N SER A 449 3.44 8.17 27.48
CA SER A 449 3.09 8.99 26.31
C SER A 449 2.60 8.15 25.13
N VAL A 450 3.39 7.15 24.73
CA VAL A 450 3.06 6.28 23.58
C VAL A 450 1.78 5.46 23.86
N LEU A 451 1.63 4.92 25.08
CA LEU A 451 0.42 4.18 25.46
C LEU A 451 -0.81 5.07 25.43
N THR A 452 -0.72 6.28 25.99
CA THR A 452 -1.82 7.24 25.96
C THR A 452 -2.23 7.58 24.53
N TYR A 453 -1.26 7.88 23.67
CA TYR A 453 -1.49 8.20 22.28
C TYR A 453 -2.21 7.07 21.53
N ILE A 454 -1.62 5.87 21.53
CA ILE A 454 -2.14 4.77 20.71
C ILE A 454 -3.48 4.24 21.24
N GLN A 455 -3.65 4.22 22.57
CA GLN A 455 -4.92 3.77 23.16
C GLN A 455 -6.03 4.82 23.03
N SER A 456 -5.70 6.12 23.04
CA SER A 456 -6.68 7.15 22.69
C SER A 456 -7.25 6.92 21.30
N LEU A 457 -6.40 6.67 20.31
CA LEU A 457 -6.84 6.39 18.95
C LEU A 457 -7.73 5.14 18.86
N ARG A 458 -7.38 4.07 19.57
CA ARG A 458 -8.11 2.79 19.54
C ARG A 458 -9.42 2.81 20.33
N HIS A 459 -9.59 3.78 21.21
CA HIS A 459 -10.84 4.05 21.95
C HIS A 459 -11.62 5.24 21.37
N ASP A 460 -11.33 5.61 20.12
CA ASP A 460 -11.98 6.69 19.37
C ASP A 460 -11.93 8.07 20.06
N LEU A 461 -10.90 8.32 20.85
CA LEU A 461 -10.54 9.64 21.36
C LEU A 461 -9.63 10.35 20.36
N VAL A 462 -9.63 11.68 20.40
CA VAL A 462 -8.78 12.52 19.54
C VAL A 462 -7.62 13.11 20.36
N PRO A 463 -6.39 12.57 20.31
CA PRO A 463 -5.25 13.15 20.99
C PRO A 463 -4.80 14.46 20.33
N MET A 464 -4.67 15.51 21.13
CA MET A 464 -4.03 16.78 20.82
C MET A 464 -2.63 16.77 21.39
N LEU A 465 -1.60 16.65 20.53
CA LEU A 465 -0.22 16.45 20.95
C LEU A 465 0.50 17.77 21.16
N MET A 466 1.06 17.95 22.36
CA MET A 466 1.81 19.11 22.77
C MET A 466 3.24 18.76 23.16
N ASP A 467 4.18 19.62 22.80
CA ASP A 467 5.58 19.46 23.24
C ASP A 467 5.71 19.78 24.73
N LYS A 468 6.52 19.01 25.45
CA LYS A 468 6.85 19.22 26.88
C LYS A 468 7.42 20.59 27.20
N LYS A 469 7.97 21.28 26.19
CA LYS A 469 8.54 22.64 26.33
C LYS A 469 7.52 23.77 26.16
N THR A 470 6.26 23.46 25.91
CA THR A 470 5.18 24.43 25.85
C THR A 470 5.06 25.14 27.20
N ASN A 471 5.15 26.45 27.20
CA ASN A 471 5.07 27.20 28.44
C ASN A 471 3.65 27.16 29.02
N HIS A 472 3.52 27.45 30.32
CA HIS A 472 2.27 27.32 31.06
C HIS A 472 1.16 28.24 30.50
N GLU A 473 1.46 29.46 30.14
CA GLU A 473 0.52 30.44 29.61
C GLU A 473 -0.07 29.97 28.27
N GLN A 474 0.80 29.52 27.37
CA GLN A 474 0.37 28.95 26.08
C GLN A 474 -0.50 27.70 26.28
N LEU A 475 -0.13 26.83 27.22
CA LEU A 475 -0.89 25.62 27.53
C LEU A 475 -2.28 25.96 28.05
N MET A 476 -2.40 26.89 29.00
CA MET A 476 -3.70 27.32 29.52
C MET A 476 -4.55 27.99 28.42
N GLY A 477 -3.97 28.84 27.58
CA GLY A 477 -4.66 29.42 26.44
C GLY A 477 -5.21 28.37 25.44
N ILE A 478 -4.49 27.25 25.24
CA ILE A 478 -4.95 26.12 24.42
C ILE A 478 -6.10 25.38 25.11
N ILE A 479 -5.99 25.13 26.42
CA ILE A 479 -7.04 24.46 27.20
C ILE A 479 -8.34 25.27 27.16
N ASP A 480 -8.26 26.58 27.37
CA ASP A 480 -9.43 27.48 27.32
C ASP A 480 -10.07 27.52 25.92
N LYS A 481 -9.27 27.50 24.87
CA LYS A 481 -9.69 27.63 23.48
C LYS A 481 -10.32 26.34 22.92
N TYR A 482 -9.72 25.17 23.24
CA TYR A 482 -10.12 23.87 22.72
C TYR A 482 -10.94 23.05 23.70
N ARG A 483 -10.90 23.35 24.99
CA ARG A 483 -11.69 22.74 26.08
C ARG A 483 -11.67 21.21 26.01
N PRO A 484 -10.48 20.55 26.07
CA PRO A 484 -10.40 19.10 26.01
C PRO A 484 -11.18 18.45 27.16
N GLU A 485 -11.85 17.33 26.91
CA GLU A 485 -12.56 16.57 27.93
C GLU A 485 -11.59 15.88 28.89
N TYR A 486 -10.42 15.50 28.38
CA TYR A 486 -9.36 14.83 29.15
C TYR A 486 -8.01 15.53 28.96
N ALA A 487 -7.12 15.36 29.95
CA ALA A 487 -5.74 15.79 29.84
C ALA A 487 -4.82 14.72 30.46
N ALA A 488 -3.74 14.40 29.77
CA ALA A 488 -2.67 13.52 30.25
C ALA A 488 -1.33 14.28 30.30
N VAL A 489 -0.79 14.42 31.50
CA VAL A 489 0.45 15.22 31.74
C VAL A 489 1.47 14.38 32.50
N PRO A 490 2.78 14.49 32.17
CA PRO A 490 3.81 13.78 32.91
C PRO A 490 3.88 14.26 34.37
N GLU A 491 3.91 13.32 35.31
CA GLU A 491 3.92 13.61 36.78
C GLU A 491 5.05 14.56 37.18
N LYS A 492 6.23 14.43 36.55
CA LYS A 492 7.44 15.20 36.92
C LYS A 492 7.31 16.70 36.71
N TYR A 493 6.36 17.17 35.89
CA TYR A 493 6.19 18.61 35.62
C TYR A 493 5.18 19.28 36.55
N MET A 494 4.42 18.50 37.33
CA MET A 494 3.40 18.99 38.27
C MET A 494 2.42 20.00 37.62
N ILE A 495 2.14 19.86 36.33
CA ILE A 495 1.22 20.70 35.57
C ILE A 495 -0.20 20.30 35.92
N HIS A 496 -1.04 21.24 36.32
CA HIS A 496 -2.47 21.05 36.50
C HIS A 496 -3.25 21.77 35.37
N PRO A 497 -4.19 21.12 34.69
CA PRO A 497 -4.88 21.71 33.55
C PRO A 497 -5.93 22.79 33.91
N GLY A 498 -6.06 23.14 35.18
CA GLY A 498 -6.97 24.18 35.67
C GLY A 498 -8.02 23.64 36.65
N GLU A 499 -8.70 24.56 37.39
CA GLU A 499 -9.67 24.21 38.44
C GLU A 499 -10.87 23.38 37.96
N ASN A 500 -11.20 23.45 36.67
CA ASN A 500 -12.28 22.69 36.04
C ASN A 500 -11.94 21.21 35.78
N TYR A 501 -10.72 20.76 36.13
CA TYR A 501 -10.28 19.40 35.97
C TYR A 501 -10.10 18.72 37.33
N GLU A 502 -10.37 17.41 37.34
CA GLU A 502 -10.10 16.55 38.49
C GLU A 502 -9.20 15.40 38.07
N GLU A 503 -8.28 15.05 38.96
CA GLU A 503 -7.44 13.86 38.76
C GLU A 503 -8.30 12.59 38.85
N LYS A 504 -8.16 11.71 37.85
CA LYS A 504 -8.88 10.43 37.80
C LYS A 504 -7.99 9.26 38.18
N TRP A 505 -6.76 9.20 37.61
CA TRP A 505 -5.79 8.14 37.88
C TRP A 505 -4.37 8.58 37.54
N ARG A 506 -3.42 7.76 38.00
CA ARG A 506 -2.00 7.86 37.64
C ARG A 506 -1.51 6.54 37.07
N SER A 507 -0.73 6.56 36.01
CA SER A 507 -0.15 5.35 35.44
C SER A 507 1.03 5.69 34.52
N LYS A 508 2.05 4.83 34.54
CA LYS A 508 3.23 4.94 33.64
C LYS A 508 3.88 6.33 33.61
N GLY A 509 3.92 7.02 34.79
CA GLY A 509 4.52 8.36 34.95
C GLY A 509 3.66 9.50 34.41
N TYR A 510 2.34 9.26 34.21
CA TYR A 510 1.37 10.26 33.80
C TYR A 510 0.24 10.41 34.79
N ILE A 511 -0.25 11.64 34.98
CA ILE A 511 -1.49 11.97 35.68
C ILE A 511 -2.54 12.23 34.61
N TYR A 512 -3.72 11.62 34.78
CA TYR A 512 -4.86 11.74 33.89
C TYR A 512 -5.96 12.52 34.59
N TYR A 513 -6.40 13.57 33.92
CA TYR A 513 -7.45 14.46 34.40
C TYR A 513 -8.69 14.35 33.51
N ALA A 514 -9.88 14.50 34.10
CA ALA A 514 -11.13 14.69 33.37
C ALA A 514 -11.76 16.01 33.76
N ARG A 515 -12.43 16.66 32.82
CA ARG A 515 -13.15 17.91 33.05
C ARG A 515 -14.41 17.63 33.87
N LYS A 516 -14.68 18.48 34.91
CA LYS A 516 -15.74 18.28 35.90
C LYS A 516 -17.14 18.56 35.35
N THR A 517 -17.29 19.42 34.35
CA THR A 517 -18.57 19.84 33.79
C THR A 517 -18.76 19.28 32.39
N GLU A 518 -19.87 18.60 32.19
CA GLU A 518 -20.42 18.28 30.87
C GLU A 518 -21.15 19.50 30.31
N GLU A 519 -20.42 20.50 29.80
CA GLU A 519 -21.00 21.43 28.84
C GLU A 519 -21.31 20.65 27.57
N GLU A 520 -22.39 20.97 26.83
CA GLU A 520 -22.67 20.41 25.52
C GLU A 520 -21.41 20.45 24.65
N SER A 521 -20.69 19.32 24.57
CA SER A 521 -19.48 19.24 23.79
C SER A 521 -19.89 19.20 22.33
N CYS A 522 -19.44 20.16 21.54
CA CYS A 522 -19.53 20.09 20.08
C CYS A 522 -18.90 18.77 19.62
N LYS A 523 -19.68 17.92 18.95
CA LYS A 523 -19.21 16.63 18.47
C LYS A 523 -18.08 16.82 17.47
N LEU A 524 -16.93 16.20 17.71
CA LEU A 524 -15.79 16.21 16.80
C LEU A 524 -16.16 15.52 15.47
N HIS A 525 -15.58 15.97 14.36
CA HIS A 525 -15.80 15.34 13.07
C HIS A 525 -15.43 13.84 13.14
N LYS A 526 -16.27 12.98 12.57
CA LYS A 526 -16.13 11.50 12.66
C LYS A 526 -14.79 10.97 12.17
N ASP A 527 -14.17 11.63 11.21
CA ASP A 527 -12.91 11.19 10.58
C ASP A 527 -11.67 11.80 11.24
N LEU A 528 -11.83 12.81 12.13
CA LEU A 528 -10.69 13.42 12.82
C LEU A 528 -10.02 12.42 13.77
N ALA A 529 -8.70 12.22 13.66
CA ALA A 529 -7.96 11.28 14.47
C ALA A 529 -6.95 11.94 15.41
N VAL A 530 -6.17 12.93 14.93
CA VAL A 530 -5.07 13.55 15.68
C VAL A 530 -5.00 15.05 15.39
N LEU A 531 -4.58 15.79 16.40
CA LEU A 531 -4.21 17.20 16.27
C LEU A 531 -2.72 17.38 16.57
N LEU A 532 -1.99 17.92 15.59
CA LEU A 532 -0.56 18.25 15.74
C LEU A 532 -0.35 19.74 15.65
N SER A 533 0.41 20.29 16.61
CA SER A 533 0.78 21.70 16.56
C SER A 533 1.80 21.95 15.44
N THR A 534 1.62 23.03 14.69
CA THR A 534 2.67 23.57 13.83
C THR A 534 3.36 24.72 14.55
N SER A 535 4.68 24.81 14.39
CA SER A 535 5.45 25.97 14.84
C SER A 535 5.08 27.18 13.97
N GLY A 536 3.95 27.82 14.26
CA GLY A 536 3.51 29.02 13.57
C GLY A 536 4.34 30.23 14.00
N SER A 537 4.75 31.05 13.02
CA SER A 537 5.43 32.34 13.22
C SER A 537 4.57 33.41 13.91
N THR A 538 3.32 33.13 14.23
CA THR A 538 2.32 34.14 14.68
C THR A 538 1.85 34.02 16.13
N GLY A 539 2.64 33.46 17.03
CA GLY A 539 2.42 33.48 18.49
C GLY A 539 1.36 32.55 19.06
N SER A 540 0.31 32.17 18.33
CA SER A 540 -0.69 31.19 18.77
C SER A 540 -0.56 29.91 17.95
N PRO A 541 -0.33 28.72 18.56
CA PRO A 541 -0.20 27.49 17.83
C PRO A 541 -1.50 27.15 17.10
N LYS A 542 -1.37 26.91 15.77
CA LYS A 542 -2.44 26.30 14.96
C LYS A 542 -2.25 24.79 14.97
N PHE A 543 -3.34 24.07 14.99
CA PHE A 543 -3.30 22.62 14.91
C PHE A 543 -3.71 22.14 13.51
N VAL A 544 -2.96 21.19 12.99
CA VAL A 544 -3.30 20.45 11.78
C VAL A 544 -4.27 19.34 12.15
N LYS A 545 -5.39 19.26 11.42
CA LYS A 545 -6.43 18.22 11.56
C LYS A 545 -6.03 16.99 10.74
N ILE A 546 -5.64 15.91 11.38
CA ILE A 546 -5.26 14.65 10.73
C ILE A 546 -6.43 13.67 10.84
N SER A 547 -6.90 13.13 9.70
CA SER A 547 -7.97 12.15 9.67
C SER A 547 -7.45 10.72 9.91
N LYS A 548 -8.39 9.79 10.20
CA LYS A 548 -8.11 8.35 10.26
C LYS A 548 -7.48 7.85 8.95
N MET A 549 -8.01 8.30 7.80
CA MET A 549 -7.49 7.94 6.48
C MET A 549 -6.06 8.46 6.26
N ASN A 550 -5.80 9.72 6.63
CA ASN A 550 -4.47 10.29 6.50
C ASN A 550 -3.43 9.48 7.29
N LEU A 551 -3.76 9.15 8.54
CA LEU A 551 -2.87 8.41 9.42
C LEU A 551 -2.63 6.98 8.93
N GLN A 552 -3.69 6.26 8.56
CA GLN A 552 -3.63 4.90 8.02
C GLN A 552 -2.79 4.86 6.73
N SER A 553 -3.08 5.73 5.76
CA SER A 553 -2.41 5.72 4.46
C SER A 553 -0.93 6.07 4.56
N ASN A 554 -0.57 7.10 5.34
CA ASN A 554 0.83 7.48 5.53
C ASN A 554 1.61 6.38 6.28
N THR A 555 1.01 5.81 7.33
CA THR A 555 1.61 4.74 8.14
C THR A 555 1.88 3.50 7.28
N SER A 556 0.90 3.05 6.49
CA SER A 556 1.06 1.88 5.63
C SER A 556 2.06 2.12 4.49
N ALA A 557 2.05 3.31 3.88
CA ALA A 557 3.00 3.69 2.83
C ALA A 557 4.45 3.67 3.36
N ILE A 558 4.69 4.28 4.54
CA ILE A 558 6.02 4.28 5.17
C ILE A 558 6.49 2.86 5.46
N ALA A 559 5.63 2.05 6.07
CA ALA A 559 5.95 0.66 6.39
C ALA A 559 6.26 -0.17 5.13
N SER A 560 5.64 0.16 4.00
CA SER A 560 5.87 -0.51 2.72
C SER A 560 7.22 -0.15 2.12
N TYR A 561 7.52 1.14 1.84
CA TYR A 561 8.77 1.51 1.15
C TYR A 561 10.03 1.41 2.02
N LEU A 562 9.90 1.38 3.34
CA LEU A 562 11.01 1.07 4.27
C LEU A 562 11.11 -0.43 4.56
N HIS A 563 10.22 -1.27 4.03
CA HIS A 563 10.16 -2.72 4.28
C HIS A 563 10.15 -3.08 5.77
N ILE A 564 9.43 -2.29 6.58
CA ILE A 564 9.35 -2.50 8.03
C ILE A 564 8.68 -3.83 8.35
N THR A 565 9.29 -4.58 9.25
CA THR A 565 8.81 -5.88 9.75
C THR A 565 8.65 -5.86 11.27
N GLU A 566 8.05 -6.89 11.81
CA GLU A 566 7.91 -7.10 13.25
C GLU A 566 9.24 -7.34 13.98
N SER A 567 10.31 -7.67 13.25
CA SER A 567 11.65 -7.86 13.82
C SER A 567 12.41 -6.55 14.00
N ASP A 568 11.88 -5.42 13.49
CA ASP A 568 12.55 -4.14 13.57
C ASP A 568 12.44 -3.53 14.96
N ARG A 569 13.46 -2.77 15.32
CA ARG A 569 13.62 -2.14 16.63
C ARG A 569 14.09 -0.68 16.45
N PRO A 570 13.18 0.24 16.09
CA PRO A 570 13.55 1.66 15.95
C PRO A 570 13.83 2.24 17.34
N ILE A 571 14.87 3.10 17.41
CA ILE A 571 15.18 3.87 18.61
C ILE A 571 14.71 5.32 18.43
N THR A 572 14.11 5.90 19.45
CA THR A 572 13.60 7.26 19.40
C THR A 572 14.76 8.28 19.44
N THR A 573 14.81 9.15 18.45
CA THR A 573 15.76 10.25 18.31
C THR A 573 15.07 11.60 18.17
N LEU A 574 13.77 11.58 17.92
CA LEU A 574 12.94 12.74 17.63
C LEU A 574 11.73 12.77 18.56
N PRO A 575 11.23 13.96 18.97
CA PRO A 575 10.04 14.06 19.80
C PRO A 575 8.81 13.48 19.09
N MET A 576 7.93 12.81 19.81
CA MET A 576 6.67 12.33 19.25
C MET A 576 5.63 13.45 18.98
N SER A 577 5.83 14.67 19.52
CA SER A 577 5.10 15.87 19.11
C SER A 577 5.47 16.36 17.71
N TYR A 578 6.59 15.92 17.19
CA TYR A 578 7.06 16.22 15.85
C TYR A 578 6.58 15.13 14.88
N THR A 579 5.92 15.53 13.79
CA THR A 579 5.29 14.64 12.82
C THR A 579 6.21 13.51 12.33
N TYR A 580 7.52 13.82 12.12
CA TYR A 580 8.49 12.82 11.70
C TYR A 580 8.73 11.78 12.79
N GLY A 581 8.95 12.20 14.05
CA GLY A 581 9.11 11.27 15.18
C GLY A 581 7.87 10.39 15.38
N LEU A 582 6.69 10.99 15.33
CA LEU A 582 5.41 10.27 15.42
C LEU A 582 5.25 9.24 14.29
N SER A 583 5.65 9.58 13.06
CA SER A 583 5.55 8.67 11.91
C SER A 583 6.45 7.42 12.05
N ILE A 584 7.58 7.52 12.74
CA ILE A 584 8.43 6.36 13.07
C ILE A 584 7.68 5.42 14.03
N ILE A 585 7.10 5.98 15.10
CA ILE A 585 6.31 5.20 16.08
C ILE A 585 5.16 4.50 15.37
N ASN A 586 4.35 5.24 14.61
CA ASN A 586 3.17 4.69 13.93
C ASN A 586 3.52 3.57 12.95
N SER A 587 4.49 3.78 12.06
CA SER A 587 4.83 2.80 11.02
C SER A 587 5.40 1.49 11.58
N HIS A 588 6.13 1.56 12.70
CA HIS A 588 6.67 0.37 13.32
C HIS A 588 5.64 -0.36 14.20
N LEU A 589 4.80 0.37 14.97
CA LEU A 589 3.68 -0.24 15.70
C LEU A 589 2.67 -0.91 14.76
N TYR A 590 2.48 -0.35 13.59
CA TYR A 590 1.64 -0.94 12.54
C TYR A 590 2.09 -2.34 12.10
N ARG A 591 3.39 -2.62 12.19
CA ARG A 591 3.99 -3.92 11.84
C ARG A 591 4.28 -4.83 13.04
N GLY A 592 3.86 -4.46 14.23
CA GLY A 592 4.11 -5.27 15.43
C GLY A 592 5.57 -5.24 15.90
N ALA A 593 6.33 -4.20 15.55
CA ALA A 593 7.73 -4.00 15.93
C ALA A 593 7.85 -3.49 17.38
N THR A 594 9.07 -3.58 17.95
CA THR A 594 9.37 -3.09 19.30
C THR A 594 9.99 -1.70 19.25
N ILE A 595 9.33 -0.67 19.81
CA ILE A 595 9.89 0.69 19.90
C ILE A 595 10.84 0.80 21.07
N LEU A 596 12.07 1.24 20.83
CA LEU A 596 13.06 1.54 21.86
C LEU A 596 12.95 3.02 22.26
N LEU A 597 12.50 3.27 23.48
CA LEU A 597 12.21 4.61 24.00
C LEU A 597 13.38 5.16 24.82
N THR A 598 13.90 6.30 24.42
CA THR A 598 14.88 7.06 25.20
C THR A 598 14.71 8.56 24.94
N GLU A 599 15.09 9.37 25.93
CA GLU A 599 15.24 10.80 25.80
C GLU A 599 16.71 11.24 25.66
N ALA A 600 17.64 10.28 25.73
CA ALA A 600 19.07 10.54 25.54
C ALA A 600 19.38 11.03 24.12
N SER A 601 20.27 11.99 24.03
CA SER A 601 20.76 12.52 22.75
C SER A 601 21.75 11.57 22.08
N VAL A 602 21.81 11.58 20.75
CA VAL A 602 22.87 10.88 19.98
C VAL A 602 24.29 11.31 20.37
N MET A 603 24.47 12.42 21.09
CA MET A 603 25.73 12.90 21.64
C MET A 603 26.11 12.20 22.96
N GLU A 604 25.21 11.47 23.58
CA GLU A 604 25.42 10.85 24.87
C GLU A 604 25.79 9.37 24.71
N GLN A 605 26.76 8.88 25.49
CA GLN A 605 27.17 7.50 25.48
C GLN A 605 26.04 6.55 25.85
N THR A 606 25.15 6.96 26.78
CA THR A 606 23.98 6.19 27.21
C THR A 606 23.04 5.83 26.07
N PHE A 607 22.89 6.71 25.07
CA PHE A 607 22.14 6.41 23.84
C PHE A 607 22.74 5.21 23.10
N TRP A 608 24.04 5.22 22.87
CA TRP A 608 24.73 4.17 22.11
C TRP A 608 24.84 2.85 22.89
N ASP A 609 24.95 2.91 24.22
CA ASP A 609 24.90 1.72 25.07
C ASP A 609 23.52 1.06 24.99
N PHE A 610 22.46 1.84 25.05
CA PHE A 610 21.09 1.34 24.86
C PHE A 610 20.87 0.80 23.45
N PHE A 611 21.33 1.52 22.41
CA PHE A 611 21.30 1.11 21.01
C PHE A 611 21.92 -0.29 20.82
N LYS A 612 23.13 -0.47 21.29
CA LYS A 612 23.89 -1.74 21.17
C LYS A 612 23.27 -2.86 21.98
N LYS A 613 22.94 -2.59 23.25
CA LYS A 613 22.35 -3.57 24.16
C LYS A 613 21.02 -4.13 23.64
N GLN A 614 20.18 -3.25 23.08
CA GLN A 614 18.86 -3.62 22.57
C GLN A 614 18.85 -3.91 21.07
N GLN A 615 19.99 -3.94 20.43
CA GLN A 615 20.12 -4.26 19.01
C GLN A 615 19.18 -3.42 18.14
N ALA A 616 19.21 -2.09 18.29
CA ALA A 616 18.41 -1.19 17.49
C ALA A 616 18.72 -1.36 16.00
N THR A 617 17.65 -1.40 15.17
CA THR A 617 17.76 -1.66 13.73
C THR A 617 17.64 -0.39 12.89
N THR A 618 16.97 0.62 13.43
CA THR A 618 16.60 1.82 12.68
C THR A 618 16.70 3.07 13.56
N PHE A 619 17.21 4.14 13.02
CA PHE A 619 17.01 5.46 13.60
C PHE A 619 16.73 6.51 12.53
N GLY A 620 16.02 7.57 12.91
CA GLY A 620 15.73 8.72 12.06
C GLY A 620 16.47 9.95 12.55
N GLY A 621 16.83 10.86 11.63
CA GLY A 621 17.48 12.11 11.99
C GLY A 621 17.13 13.26 11.06
N VAL A 622 17.18 14.48 11.59
CA VAL A 622 17.18 15.71 10.80
C VAL A 622 18.60 16.02 10.30
N PRO A 623 18.81 16.93 9.36
CA PRO A 623 20.16 17.24 8.84
C PRO A 623 21.19 17.52 9.94
N TYR A 624 20.77 18.22 11.00
CA TYR A 624 21.63 18.50 12.15
C TYR A 624 22.06 17.21 12.88
N THR A 625 21.20 16.22 13.00
CA THR A 625 21.55 14.92 13.58
C THR A 625 22.69 14.27 12.82
N TYR A 626 22.64 14.26 11.49
CA TYR A 626 23.70 13.69 10.63
C TYR A 626 25.03 14.46 10.71
N LYS A 627 24.95 15.78 10.89
CA LYS A 627 26.16 16.60 11.19
C LYS A 627 26.80 16.16 12.53
N MET A 628 25.98 15.95 13.56
CA MET A 628 26.46 15.49 14.88
C MET A 628 27.01 14.07 14.83
N LEU A 629 26.35 13.16 14.11
CA LEU A 629 26.84 11.80 13.92
C LEU A 629 28.22 11.76 13.28
N LYS A 630 28.46 12.57 12.25
CA LYS A 630 29.80 12.71 11.66
C LYS A 630 30.80 13.20 12.69
N PHE A 631 30.42 14.18 13.50
CA PHE A 631 31.29 14.77 14.53
C PHE A 631 31.73 13.80 15.61
N ILE A 632 30.82 12.91 16.07
CA ILE A 632 31.12 11.90 17.11
C ILE A 632 31.81 10.64 16.59
N GLY A 633 32.18 10.59 15.29
CA GLY A 633 32.82 9.40 14.72
C GLY A 633 31.89 8.22 14.48
N PHE A 634 30.62 8.47 14.22
CA PHE A 634 29.61 7.43 13.93
C PHE A 634 30.05 6.45 12.84
N LEU A 635 30.78 6.93 11.83
CA LEU A 635 31.21 6.13 10.68
C LEU A 635 32.15 4.98 11.07
N ASP A 636 32.82 5.09 12.21
CA ASP A 636 33.75 4.10 12.75
C ASP A 636 33.11 3.19 13.82
N MET A 637 31.83 3.46 14.18
CA MET A 637 31.13 2.71 15.21
C MET A 637 30.71 1.33 14.71
N GLN A 638 30.95 0.30 15.53
CA GLN A 638 30.47 -1.05 15.28
C GLN A 638 29.00 -1.17 15.72
N LEU A 639 28.10 -1.19 14.75
CA LEU A 639 26.63 -1.26 14.95
C LEU A 639 26.02 -2.39 14.10
N PRO A 640 26.33 -3.65 14.38
CA PRO A 640 25.94 -4.77 13.52
C PRO A 640 24.42 -4.95 13.35
N SER A 641 23.63 -4.47 14.30
CA SER A 641 22.15 -4.54 14.26
C SER A 641 21.50 -3.45 13.40
N LEU A 642 22.23 -2.37 13.07
CA LEU A 642 21.69 -1.28 12.27
C LEU A 642 21.40 -1.75 10.85
N LYS A 643 20.14 -1.66 10.43
CA LYS A 643 19.66 -2.04 9.10
C LYS A 643 19.44 -0.81 8.20
N ILE A 644 18.86 0.27 8.73
CA ILE A 644 18.42 1.41 7.92
C ILE A 644 18.57 2.74 8.70
N MET A 645 18.99 3.76 7.98
CA MET A 645 19.01 5.15 8.44
C MET A 645 18.01 5.98 7.65
N THR A 646 17.25 6.84 8.31
CA THR A 646 16.28 7.70 7.65
C THR A 646 16.54 9.17 7.95
N GLN A 647 16.36 10.03 6.92
CA GLN A 647 16.56 11.47 7.05
C GLN A 647 15.35 12.22 6.49
N ALA A 648 14.85 13.20 7.24
CA ALA A 648 13.80 14.12 6.81
C ALA A 648 13.86 15.43 7.63
N GLY A 649 12.91 16.33 7.40
CA GLY A 649 12.74 17.56 8.20
C GLY A 649 13.62 18.73 7.80
N GLY A 650 14.36 18.58 6.70
CA GLY A 650 15.19 19.63 6.12
C GLY A 650 16.06 19.08 4.99
N LYS A 651 16.60 19.95 4.13
CA LYS A 651 17.49 19.54 3.04
C LYS A 651 18.83 19.06 3.61
N LEU A 652 19.16 17.79 3.37
CA LEU A 652 20.46 17.24 3.75
C LEU A 652 21.53 17.79 2.79
N PRO A 653 22.59 18.43 3.29
CA PRO A 653 23.70 18.86 2.42
C PRO A 653 24.23 17.69 1.58
N VAL A 654 24.45 17.92 0.30
CA VAL A 654 24.89 16.89 -0.64
C VAL A 654 26.20 16.23 -0.20
N SER A 655 27.11 17.00 0.41
CA SER A 655 28.36 16.49 0.99
C SER A 655 28.12 15.46 2.09
N LEU A 656 27.17 15.70 3.00
CA LEU A 656 26.80 14.75 4.04
C LEU A 656 26.05 13.53 3.45
N GLN A 657 25.15 13.77 2.50
CA GLN A 657 24.45 12.68 1.82
C GLN A 657 25.44 11.73 1.17
N LYS A 658 26.46 12.24 0.45
CA LYS A 658 27.54 11.43 -0.15
C LYS A 658 28.24 10.55 0.88
N ILE A 659 28.64 11.11 2.00
CA ILE A 659 29.35 10.40 3.07
C ILE A 659 28.50 9.25 3.62
N PHE A 660 27.24 9.54 3.99
CA PHE A 660 26.36 8.52 4.58
C PHE A 660 25.84 7.52 3.56
N THR A 661 25.70 7.87 2.29
CA THR A 661 25.40 6.92 1.20
C THR A 661 26.59 5.98 0.98
N ALA A 662 27.82 6.46 0.97
CA ALA A 662 29.02 5.63 0.86
C ALA A 662 29.14 4.68 2.06
N TYR A 663 28.95 5.18 3.27
CA TYR A 663 28.88 4.35 4.49
C TYR A 663 27.80 3.26 4.37
N GLY A 664 26.59 3.65 3.95
CA GLY A 664 25.48 2.71 3.78
C GLY A 664 25.79 1.58 2.78
N LYS A 665 26.48 1.91 1.68
CA LYS A 665 26.92 0.92 0.69
C LYS A 665 27.98 -0.04 1.25
N SER A 666 28.94 0.50 2.03
CA SER A 666 30.04 -0.32 2.58
C SER A 666 29.57 -1.36 3.59
N TYR A 667 28.42 -1.10 4.26
CA TYR A 667 27.92 -1.94 5.36
C TYR A 667 26.51 -2.52 5.12
N ASP A 668 25.96 -2.36 3.90
CA ASP A 668 24.57 -2.71 3.56
C ASP A 668 23.53 -2.09 4.51
N ARG A 669 23.66 -0.77 4.73
CA ARG A 669 22.82 0.03 5.64
C ARG A 669 22.26 1.27 4.95
N PRO A 670 21.19 1.13 4.18
CA PRO A 670 20.61 2.23 3.41
C PRO A 670 20.39 3.51 4.20
N LEU A 671 20.74 4.66 3.59
CA LEU A 671 20.27 5.98 3.99
C LEU A 671 19.10 6.37 3.09
N ILE A 672 17.90 6.44 3.64
CA ILE A 672 16.70 6.89 2.91
C ILE A 672 16.46 8.37 3.21
N VAL A 673 16.68 9.21 2.22
CA VAL A 673 16.33 10.64 2.25
C VAL A 673 14.85 10.77 1.95
N MET A 674 14.12 11.55 2.74
CA MET A 674 12.68 11.71 2.63
C MET A 674 12.29 13.19 2.71
N TYR A 675 11.14 13.50 2.11
CA TYR A 675 10.54 14.83 2.17
C TYR A 675 9.10 14.74 2.66
N GLY A 676 8.67 15.77 3.40
CA GLY A 676 7.30 15.87 3.86
C GLY A 676 7.01 17.10 4.70
N GLN A 677 5.73 17.31 4.96
CA GLN A 677 5.21 18.41 5.76
C GLN A 677 4.15 17.87 6.72
N THR A 678 3.88 18.60 7.82
CA THR A 678 2.82 18.24 8.78
C THR A 678 1.46 18.22 8.10
N GLU A 679 1.23 19.09 7.13
CA GLU A 679 0.04 19.25 6.31
C GLU A 679 -0.23 18.05 5.38
N ALA A 680 0.71 17.11 5.29
CA ALA A 680 0.57 15.82 4.60
C ALA A 680 0.92 14.63 5.51
N THR A 681 0.64 14.71 6.79
CA THR A 681 0.75 13.63 7.79
C THR A 681 2.15 13.01 7.87
N ALA A 682 3.18 13.79 7.69
CA ALA A 682 4.61 13.57 7.77
C ALA A 682 5.32 13.40 6.43
N ARG A 683 5.03 12.39 5.62
CA ARG A 683 5.90 12.03 4.50
C ARG A 683 5.16 12.03 3.19
N MET A 684 5.80 12.61 2.16
CA MET A 684 5.26 12.78 0.81
C MET A 684 6.18 12.16 -0.24
N ALA A 685 7.51 12.11 0.02
CA ALA A 685 8.47 11.53 -0.89
C ALA A 685 9.58 10.78 -0.15
N TYR A 686 10.23 9.89 -0.88
CA TYR A 686 11.47 9.21 -0.47
C TYR A 686 12.38 9.00 -1.69
N LEU A 687 13.69 9.00 -1.45
CA LEU A 687 14.70 8.66 -2.45
C LEU A 687 14.98 7.15 -2.34
N PRO A 688 14.60 6.34 -3.35
CA PRO A 688 14.88 4.92 -3.35
C PRO A 688 16.39 4.64 -3.22
N TRP A 689 16.76 3.67 -2.42
CA TRP A 689 18.17 3.37 -2.13
C TRP A 689 19.01 3.07 -3.37
N LYS A 690 18.44 2.36 -4.34
CA LYS A 690 19.11 2.05 -5.61
C LYS A 690 19.54 3.28 -6.40
N ASP A 691 18.83 4.40 -6.22
CA ASP A 691 19.04 5.66 -6.95
C ASP A 691 19.83 6.71 -6.12
N ALA A 692 20.09 6.42 -4.83
CA ALA A 692 20.64 7.38 -3.87
C ALA A 692 22.00 7.97 -4.27
N GLU A 693 22.81 7.24 -5.01
CA GLU A 693 24.12 7.73 -5.48
C GLU A 693 24.02 8.64 -6.68
N GLN A 694 23.13 8.33 -7.63
CA GLN A 694 22.96 9.06 -8.88
C GLN A 694 22.09 10.30 -8.70
N LYS A 695 21.11 10.24 -7.80
CA LYS A 695 20.08 11.27 -7.56
C LYS A 695 20.32 12.09 -6.29
N GLN A 696 21.57 12.42 -6.02
CA GLN A 696 21.94 13.21 -4.83
C GLN A 696 21.31 14.60 -4.83
N GLY A 697 20.82 15.02 -3.67
CA GLY A 697 20.09 16.29 -3.50
C GLY A 697 18.62 16.22 -3.90
N SER A 698 18.17 15.11 -4.49
CA SER A 698 16.77 14.84 -4.76
C SER A 698 15.99 14.54 -3.49
N ILE A 699 14.71 14.94 -3.46
CA ILE A 699 13.72 14.45 -2.48
C ILE A 699 13.15 13.09 -2.88
N GLY A 700 13.50 12.60 -4.08
CA GLY A 700 13.04 11.31 -4.59
C GLY A 700 11.74 11.39 -5.36
N ILE A 701 10.93 10.36 -5.19
CA ILE A 701 9.63 10.13 -5.81
C ILE A 701 8.52 10.15 -4.75
N ALA A 702 7.27 10.29 -5.16
CA ALA A 702 6.14 10.24 -4.24
C ALA A 702 6.04 8.90 -3.50
N ILE A 703 5.56 8.92 -2.26
CA ILE A 703 5.23 7.68 -1.52
C ILE A 703 4.05 6.95 -2.17
N PRO A 704 3.88 5.63 -1.92
CA PRO A 704 2.72 4.89 -2.41
C PRO A 704 1.40 5.60 -2.11
N GLY A 705 0.55 5.78 -3.13
CA GLY A 705 -0.72 6.48 -3.05
C GLY A 705 -0.64 8.01 -3.17
N GLY A 706 0.55 8.59 -3.28
CA GLY A 706 0.75 10.02 -3.50
C GLY A 706 1.19 10.36 -4.94
N HIS A 707 0.95 11.59 -5.36
CA HIS A 707 1.35 12.07 -6.68
C HIS A 707 1.87 13.51 -6.61
N PHE A 708 3.00 13.80 -7.26
CA PHE A 708 3.54 15.15 -7.41
C PHE A 708 3.31 15.70 -8.81
N TRP A 709 3.09 17.00 -8.88
CA TRP A 709 3.14 17.75 -10.11
C TRP A 709 3.58 19.20 -9.85
N LEU A 710 3.94 19.91 -10.88
CA LEU A 710 4.46 21.27 -10.79
C LEU A 710 3.49 22.23 -11.48
N LYS A 711 3.26 23.40 -10.87
CA LYS A 711 2.53 24.49 -11.52
C LYS A 711 3.37 25.74 -11.66
N ASP A 712 3.14 26.47 -12.72
CA ASP A 712 3.77 27.76 -12.97
C ASP A 712 3.00 28.92 -12.29
N THR A 713 3.46 30.14 -12.53
CA THR A 713 2.84 31.38 -12.00
C THR A 713 1.48 31.69 -12.62
N SER A 714 1.12 31.04 -13.76
CA SER A 714 -0.18 31.16 -14.42
C SER A 714 -1.13 30.04 -14.02
N GLU A 715 -0.80 29.25 -13.00
CA GLU A 715 -1.53 28.06 -12.50
C GLU A 715 -1.55 26.88 -13.52
N SER A 716 -0.76 26.94 -14.60
CA SER A 716 -0.67 25.86 -15.59
C SER A 716 0.28 24.75 -15.14
N VAL A 717 -0.03 23.51 -15.50
CA VAL A 717 0.81 22.33 -15.20
C VAL A 717 2.10 22.39 -16.03
N ILE A 718 3.24 22.22 -15.37
CA ILE A 718 4.56 22.12 -16.01
C ILE A 718 4.83 20.65 -16.32
N THR A 719 5.02 20.34 -17.59
CA THR A 719 5.37 19.00 -18.09
C THR A 719 6.86 18.88 -18.42
N ASP A 720 7.53 20.02 -18.67
CA ASP A 720 8.94 20.06 -19.07
C ASP A 720 9.86 19.69 -17.88
N SER A 721 10.88 18.85 -18.14
CA SER A 721 11.93 18.55 -17.18
C SER A 721 12.78 19.79 -16.90
N TYR A 722 13.37 19.86 -15.70
CA TYR A 722 14.25 20.95 -15.22
C TYR A 722 13.59 22.34 -15.18
N LYS A 723 12.29 22.43 -15.42
CA LYS A 723 11.55 23.68 -15.28
C LYS A 723 11.00 23.82 -13.87
N THR A 724 11.37 24.92 -13.20
CA THR A 724 10.96 25.16 -11.81
C THR A 724 9.55 25.68 -11.71
N GLY A 725 8.75 25.09 -10.83
CA GLY A 725 7.39 25.51 -10.48
C GLY A 725 7.05 25.24 -9.01
N GLU A 726 5.89 25.66 -8.57
CA GLU A 726 5.37 25.30 -7.23
C GLU A 726 5.04 23.82 -7.18
N LEU A 727 5.57 23.11 -6.20
CA LEU A 727 5.33 21.71 -5.98
C LEU A 727 3.93 21.50 -5.39
N ILE A 728 3.10 20.75 -6.09
CA ILE A 728 1.77 20.32 -5.63
C ILE A 728 1.81 18.84 -5.33
N TYR A 729 1.14 18.44 -4.27
CA TYR A 729 1.01 17.07 -3.86
C TYR A 729 -0.44 16.66 -3.74
N ASP A 730 -0.83 15.58 -4.39
CA ASP A 730 -2.12 14.94 -4.27
C ASP A 730 -1.94 13.58 -3.57
N GLY A 731 -2.72 13.31 -2.52
CA GLY A 731 -2.61 12.03 -1.81
C GLY A 731 -3.57 11.88 -0.63
N PRO A 732 -3.89 10.63 -0.24
CA PRO A 732 -4.82 10.34 0.85
C PRO A 732 -4.28 10.72 2.24
N ASN A 733 -3.00 11.05 2.34
CA ASN A 733 -2.33 11.52 3.55
C ASN A 733 -2.33 13.05 3.70
N VAL A 734 -2.86 13.81 2.73
CA VAL A 734 -3.07 15.25 2.86
C VAL A 734 -4.13 15.49 3.93
N THR A 735 -3.83 16.37 4.87
CA THR A 735 -4.64 16.59 6.08
C THR A 735 -5.93 17.33 5.80
N MET A 736 -6.86 17.31 6.75
CA MET A 736 -8.17 17.97 6.65
C MET A 736 -8.13 19.51 6.72
N GLY A 737 -6.95 20.12 6.85
CA GLY A 737 -6.80 21.56 7.06
C GLY A 737 -6.40 21.91 8.49
N TYR A 738 -6.60 23.17 8.88
CA TYR A 738 -6.20 23.66 10.20
C TYR A 738 -7.37 23.80 11.15
N ALA A 739 -7.09 23.60 12.43
CA ALA A 739 -7.97 23.98 13.52
C ALA A 739 -7.43 25.24 14.20
N VAL A 740 -8.29 26.21 14.41
CA VAL A 740 -7.99 27.44 15.13
C VAL A 740 -8.72 27.56 16.47
N ASP A 741 -9.77 26.75 16.68
CA ASP A 741 -10.59 26.69 17.91
C ASP A 741 -11.35 25.35 17.97
N ARG A 742 -12.16 25.16 19.02
CA ARG A 742 -13.00 23.96 19.22
C ARG A 742 -13.99 23.75 18.07
N ARG A 743 -14.58 24.82 17.51
CA ARG A 743 -15.60 24.71 16.45
C ARG A 743 -15.01 24.19 15.15
N SER A 744 -13.77 24.57 14.84
CA SER A 744 -13.07 24.09 13.66
C SER A 744 -12.80 22.58 13.68
N LEU A 745 -12.95 21.90 14.82
CA LEU A 745 -12.85 20.43 14.93
C LEU A 745 -14.08 19.68 14.42
N MET A 746 -15.18 20.40 14.13
CA MET A 746 -16.40 19.84 13.57
C MET A 746 -16.39 19.83 12.04
N THR A 747 -15.52 20.63 11.40
CA THR A 747 -15.44 20.75 9.95
C THR A 747 -14.72 19.55 9.35
N GLY A 748 -15.18 19.11 8.17
CA GLY A 748 -14.57 18.02 7.41
C GLY A 748 -13.26 18.41 6.74
N ASP A 749 -12.93 17.64 5.68
CA ASP A 749 -11.73 17.86 4.86
C ASP A 749 -11.91 19.12 3.98
N GLU A 750 -11.06 20.12 4.21
CA GLU A 750 -11.01 21.38 3.47
C GLU A 750 -9.99 21.34 2.32
N ASN A 751 -9.03 20.41 2.38
CA ASN A 751 -7.95 20.28 1.40
C ASN A 751 -8.28 19.31 0.26
N HIS A 752 -9.28 18.44 0.44
CA HIS A 752 -9.73 17.48 -0.55
C HIS A 752 -8.61 16.62 -1.15
N GLY A 753 -7.64 16.23 -0.31
CA GLY A 753 -6.52 15.39 -0.72
C GLY A 753 -5.43 16.13 -1.52
N ARG A 754 -5.47 17.48 -1.64
CA ARG A 754 -4.50 18.30 -2.38
C ARG A 754 -3.78 19.30 -1.50
N LEU A 755 -2.47 19.37 -1.64
CA LEU A 755 -1.62 20.31 -0.92
C LEU A 755 -0.74 21.11 -1.88
N ALA A 756 -0.90 22.43 -1.90
CA ALA A 756 0.09 23.35 -2.43
C ALA A 756 1.21 23.52 -1.37
N THR A 757 2.38 22.93 -1.59
CA THR A 757 3.41 22.79 -0.56
C THR A 757 4.06 24.12 -0.17
N GLY A 758 3.97 25.12 -1.05
CA GLY A 758 4.70 26.37 -0.92
C GLY A 758 6.20 26.24 -1.17
N ASP A 759 6.68 25.07 -1.57
CA ASP A 759 8.04 24.83 -2.01
C ASP A 759 8.13 24.92 -3.55
N LEU A 760 9.22 25.46 -4.06
CA LEU A 760 9.54 25.46 -5.49
C LEU A 760 10.40 24.23 -5.77
N ALA A 761 10.10 23.54 -6.86
CA ALA A 761 10.81 22.33 -7.25
C ALA A 761 10.92 22.22 -8.76
N TYR A 762 11.80 21.38 -9.22
CA TYR A 762 11.85 20.90 -10.62
C TYR A 762 11.91 19.37 -10.62
N ARG A 763 11.60 18.77 -11.76
CA ARG A 763 11.67 17.34 -12.01
C ARG A 763 12.75 17.06 -13.05
N ASP A 764 13.57 16.04 -12.87
CA ASP A 764 14.50 15.57 -13.91
C ASP A 764 13.81 14.64 -14.94
N ASP A 765 14.56 14.20 -15.95
CA ASP A 765 14.04 13.35 -17.03
C ASP A 765 13.62 11.95 -16.53
N ASP A 766 14.16 11.47 -15.41
CA ASP A 766 13.83 10.20 -14.78
C ASP A 766 12.66 10.34 -13.79
N GLY A 767 12.08 11.54 -13.63
CA GLY A 767 10.93 11.80 -12.78
C GLY A 767 11.23 12.07 -11.31
N PHE A 768 12.52 12.29 -10.94
CA PHE A 768 12.90 12.64 -9.58
C PHE A 768 12.74 14.13 -9.33
N TYR A 769 12.26 14.48 -8.14
CA TYR A 769 12.02 15.89 -7.76
C TYR A 769 13.15 16.46 -6.92
N TYR A 770 13.44 17.75 -7.14
CA TYR A 770 14.46 18.51 -6.43
C TYR A 770 13.88 19.82 -5.92
N ILE A 771 14.07 20.11 -4.62
CA ILE A 771 13.64 21.39 -4.04
C ILE A 771 14.64 22.48 -4.41
N ALA A 772 14.15 23.50 -5.11
CA ALA A 772 14.89 24.69 -5.47
C ALA A 772 14.82 25.80 -4.40
N GLY A 773 13.73 25.83 -3.59
CA GLY A 773 13.57 26.84 -2.53
C GLY A 773 12.14 26.98 -2.05
N ARG A 774 11.83 28.00 -1.24
CA ARG A 774 10.48 28.28 -0.78
C ARG A 774 9.84 29.46 -1.48
N LYS A 775 8.57 29.35 -1.85
CA LYS A 775 7.81 30.40 -2.53
C LYS A 775 7.77 31.71 -1.72
N LYS A 776 7.80 31.65 -0.40
CA LYS A 776 7.78 32.80 0.51
C LYS A 776 9.18 33.28 0.96
N ARG A 777 10.27 32.58 0.64
CA ARG A 777 11.65 32.95 1.01
C ARG A 777 12.43 33.58 -0.14
N PHE A 778 11.80 34.58 -0.77
CA PHE A 778 12.43 35.44 -1.77
C PHE A 778 12.37 36.90 -1.31
N ILE A 779 13.41 37.62 -1.64
CA ILE A 779 13.44 39.08 -1.55
C ILE A 779 13.62 39.67 -2.95
N LYS A 780 13.13 40.89 -3.17
CA LYS A 780 13.25 41.59 -4.46
C LYS A 780 14.26 42.68 -4.36
N LEU A 781 15.57 42.36 -4.37
CA LEU A 781 16.64 43.33 -4.33
C LEU A 781 16.81 44.01 -5.68
N LEU A 782 16.60 45.31 -5.75
CA LEU A 782 16.72 46.12 -6.97
C LEU A 782 15.89 45.55 -8.15
N GLY A 783 14.74 44.97 -7.89
CA GLY A 783 13.89 44.36 -8.90
C GLY A 783 14.22 42.90 -9.24
N ASN A 784 15.34 42.37 -8.80
CA ASN A 784 15.73 40.97 -8.97
C ASN A 784 15.15 40.11 -7.87
N ARG A 785 14.47 39.05 -8.24
CA ARG A 785 13.93 38.07 -7.28
C ARG A 785 15.04 37.11 -6.87
N ILE A 786 15.44 37.12 -5.60
CA ILE A 786 16.54 36.35 -5.04
C ILE A 786 16.02 35.38 -4.01
N SER A 787 16.37 34.11 -4.18
CA SER A 787 16.09 33.04 -3.25
C SER A 787 17.07 33.10 -2.08
N LEU A 788 16.59 33.30 -0.86
CA LEU A 788 17.41 33.23 0.33
C LEU A 788 17.99 31.83 0.56
N ASP A 789 17.23 30.79 0.21
CA ASP A 789 17.65 29.38 0.35
C ASP A 789 18.79 29.03 -0.62
N GLU A 790 18.71 29.46 -1.89
CA GLU A 790 19.79 29.26 -2.87
C GLU A 790 21.04 30.05 -2.47
N THR A 791 20.88 31.27 -1.92
CA THR A 791 21.98 32.08 -1.43
C THR A 791 22.68 31.41 -0.25
N GLU A 792 21.91 30.80 0.69
CA GLU A 792 22.48 30.02 1.79
C GLU A 792 23.31 28.84 1.26
N GLU A 793 22.80 28.16 0.24
CA GLU A 793 23.46 27.01 -0.38
C GLU A 793 24.78 27.42 -1.06
N LEU A 794 24.78 28.53 -1.83
CA LEU A 794 25.95 29.08 -2.47
C LEU A 794 27.04 29.44 -1.43
N LEU A 795 26.65 30.08 -0.33
CA LEU A 795 27.58 30.46 0.75
C LEU A 795 28.14 29.22 1.46
N ASN A 796 27.29 28.22 1.79
CA ASN A 796 27.74 26.98 2.44
C ASN A 796 28.65 26.13 1.54
N GLN A 797 28.53 26.22 0.21
CA GLN A 797 29.46 25.60 -0.72
C GLN A 797 30.80 26.32 -0.81
N ALA A 798 30.77 27.66 -0.84
CA ALA A 798 31.99 28.48 -0.97
C ALA A 798 32.80 28.52 0.34
N PHE A 799 32.13 28.44 1.49
CA PHE A 799 32.73 28.54 2.82
C PHE A 799 32.29 27.35 3.72
N PRO A 800 32.78 26.15 3.46
CA PRO A 800 32.26 24.90 4.06
C PRO A 800 32.48 24.79 5.58
N GLU A 801 33.38 25.55 6.15
CA GLU A 801 33.65 25.58 7.61
C GLU A 801 32.68 26.48 8.40
N THR A 802 31.83 27.24 7.70
CA THR A 802 30.90 28.22 8.28
C THR A 802 29.46 27.84 7.92
N GLU A 803 28.57 27.99 8.88
CA GLU A 803 27.13 27.80 8.63
C GLU A 803 26.47 29.16 8.41
N PHE A 804 25.76 29.31 7.29
CA PHE A 804 25.10 30.54 6.89
C PHE A 804 23.57 30.41 6.90
N VAL A 805 22.91 31.48 7.33
CA VAL A 805 21.46 31.66 7.25
C VAL A 805 21.17 33.06 6.74
N CYS A 806 20.33 33.17 5.72
CA CYS A 806 19.96 34.42 5.09
C CYS A 806 18.56 34.88 5.51
N ALA A 807 18.39 36.14 5.82
CA ALA A 807 17.12 36.82 6.01
C ALA A 807 17.20 38.19 5.31
N GLY A 808 16.10 38.91 5.25
CA GLY A 808 16.14 40.27 4.71
C GLY A 808 14.81 40.75 4.20
N THR A 809 14.87 41.96 3.63
CA THR A 809 13.72 42.62 2.98
C THR A 809 14.07 42.95 1.55
N ASP A 810 13.12 43.54 0.81
CA ASP A 810 13.36 43.97 -0.57
C ASP A 810 14.41 45.10 -0.68
N GLU A 811 14.91 45.62 0.45
CA GLU A 811 15.94 46.66 0.49
C GLU A 811 17.32 46.09 0.74
N GLN A 812 17.47 45.08 1.61
CA GLN A 812 18.76 44.53 2.02
C GLN A 812 18.64 43.04 2.40
N MET A 813 19.64 42.25 1.97
CA MET A 813 19.86 40.90 2.44
C MET A 813 20.79 40.90 3.65
N LYS A 814 20.37 40.21 4.72
CA LYS A 814 21.16 39.99 5.93
C LYS A 814 21.66 38.56 5.96
N VAL A 815 22.94 38.35 6.06
CA VAL A 815 23.59 37.05 6.16
C VAL A 815 24.07 36.84 7.59
N PHE A 816 23.52 35.83 8.26
CA PHE A 816 23.95 35.45 9.61
C PHE A 816 24.86 34.23 9.53
N CYS A 817 25.92 34.21 10.31
CA CYS A 817 26.88 33.11 10.26
C CYS A 817 27.45 32.77 11.65
N THR A 818 27.86 31.50 11.81
CA THR A 818 28.54 31.02 13.03
C THR A 818 29.97 30.61 12.68
N GLY A 819 30.92 30.78 13.61
CA GLY A 819 32.31 30.39 13.39
C GLY A 819 33.26 31.59 13.13
N ASP A 820 34.48 31.30 12.75
CA ASP A 820 35.47 32.32 12.44
C ASP A 820 35.42 32.64 10.96
N ILE A 821 34.81 33.73 10.58
CA ILE A 821 34.66 34.21 9.22
C ILE A 821 35.83 35.14 8.96
N GLY A 822 36.93 34.70 8.56
CA GLY A 822 38.16 35.51 8.34
C GLY A 822 37.94 36.93 7.81
N ASP A 823 37.15 37.18 6.80
CA ASP A 823 36.83 38.52 6.27
C ASP A 823 35.37 38.63 5.79
N GLU A 824 34.54 39.44 6.49
CA GLU A 824 33.16 39.77 6.07
C GLU A 824 33.12 40.32 4.63
N LYS A 825 34.16 41.07 4.21
CA LYS A 825 34.26 41.63 2.87
C LYS A 825 34.38 40.54 1.81
N ALA A 826 35.02 39.40 2.12
CA ALA A 826 35.13 38.29 1.19
C ALA A 826 33.74 37.66 0.88
N ILE A 827 32.88 37.52 1.91
CA ILE A 827 31.52 37.04 1.75
C ILE A 827 30.67 38.01 0.94
N ILE A 828 30.74 39.30 1.25
CA ILE A 828 30.05 40.36 0.53
C ILE A 828 30.50 40.42 -0.94
N SER A 829 31.81 40.36 -1.19
CA SER A 829 32.36 40.33 -2.54
C SER A 829 31.87 39.13 -3.32
N TYR A 830 31.92 37.94 -2.73
CA TYR A 830 31.44 36.71 -3.32
C TYR A 830 29.96 36.80 -3.73
N LEU A 831 29.08 37.28 -2.83
CA LEU A 831 27.65 37.47 -3.11
C LEU A 831 27.40 38.52 -4.18
N SER A 832 28.17 39.66 -4.13
CA SER A 832 28.08 40.70 -5.14
C SER A 832 28.40 40.18 -6.54
N ASP A 833 29.45 39.36 -6.66
CA ASP A 833 29.89 38.77 -7.91
C ASP A 833 28.91 37.71 -8.42
N LYS A 834 28.45 36.84 -7.52
CA LYS A 834 27.54 35.73 -7.89
C LYS A 834 26.14 36.18 -8.21
N LEU A 835 25.59 37.13 -7.50
CA LEU A 835 24.22 37.62 -7.66
C LEU A 835 24.16 38.88 -8.57
N HIS A 836 25.30 39.40 -9.02
CA HIS A 836 25.42 40.61 -9.85
C HIS A 836 24.72 41.83 -9.19
N LEU A 837 24.89 41.99 -7.87
CA LEU A 837 24.26 43.04 -7.10
C LEU A 837 25.31 43.88 -6.39
N PHE A 838 24.95 45.12 -6.08
CA PHE A 838 25.86 46.08 -5.44
C PHE A 838 26.13 45.65 -3.97
N TYR A 839 27.39 45.72 -3.53
CA TYR A 839 27.84 45.21 -2.22
C TYR A 839 27.08 45.80 -1.03
N LYS A 840 26.52 47.01 -1.14
CA LYS A 840 25.69 47.62 -0.07
C LYS A 840 24.34 46.94 0.16
N ASN A 841 23.91 46.10 -0.76
CA ASN A 841 22.71 45.34 -0.61
C ASN A 841 22.86 44.15 0.36
N PHE A 842 24.08 43.85 0.79
CA PHE A 842 24.37 42.75 1.71
C PHE A 842 24.91 43.31 3.03
N SER A 843 24.52 42.67 4.14
CA SER A 843 25.13 42.82 5.44
C SER A 843 25.43 41.44 6.03
N VAL A 844 26.61 41.26 6.59
CA VAL A 844 27.01 40.00 7.24
C VAL A 844 27.07 40.26 8.74
N ARG A 845 26.48 39.35 9.52
CA ARG A 845 26.51 39.40 10.98
C ARG A 845 27.01 38.10 11.55
N LYS A 846 27.99 38.12 12.40
CA LYS A 846 28.43 36.97 13.18
C LYS A 846 27.51 36.80 14.38
N ILE A 847 26.94 35.62 14.58
CA ILE A 847 26.12 35.25 15.73
C ILE A 847 26.74 34.05 16.46
N LYS A 848 26.50 33.96 17.77
CA LYS A 848 27.06 32.87 18.58
C LYS A 848 26.50 31.51 18.20
N LYS A 849 25.21 31.47 17.85
CA LYS A 849 24.50 30.25 17.51
C LYS A 849 23.27 30.58 16.65
N ILE A 850 23.03 29.81 15.59
CA ILE A 850 21.81 29.90 14.81
C ILE A 850 20.63 29.37 15.68
N PRO A 851 19.59 30.21 15.94
CA PRO A 851 18.44 29.78 16.71
C PRO A 851 17.68 28.70 15.99
N ARG A 852 17.39 27.59 16.70
CA ARG A 852 16.68 26.43 16.16
C ARG A 852 15.65 25.95 17.15
N ASN A 853 14.53 25.48 16.62
CA ASN A 853 13.52 24.79 17.45
C ASN A 853 13.97 23.36 17.84
N THR A 854 13.13 22.66 18.62
CA THR A 854 13.38 21.29 19.08
C THR A 854 13.53 20.26 17.97
N SER A 855 12.97 20.51 16.79
CA SER A 855 13.10 19.68 15.58
C SER A 855 14.27 20.09 14.68
N GLY A 856 15.17 21.02 15.14
CA GLY A 856 16.36 21.44 14.41
C GLY A 856 16.12 22.47 13.30
N LYS A 857 14.89 22.97 13.11
CA LYS A 857 14.56 24.02 12.13
C LYS A 857 15.01 25.39 12.62
N VAL A 858 15.55 26.19 11.68
CA VAL A 858 15.95 27.56 11.96
C VAL A 858 14.75 28.44 12.31
N LEU A 859 14.85 29.20 13.38
CA LEU A 859 13.89 30.21 13.83
C LEU A 859 14.28 31.58 13.27
N TYR A 860 13.92 31.84 12.03
CA TYR A 860 14.33 33.06 11.29
C TYR A 860 13.94 34.38 11.96
N GLU A 861 12.78 34.38 12.67
CA GLU A 861 12.32 35.57 13.40
C GLU A 861 13.26 35.96 14.54
N GLN A 862 13.88 34.99 15.19
CA GLN A 862 14.82 35.21 16.29
C GLN A 862 16.25 35.61 15.83
N LEU A 863 16.51 35.53 14.51
CA LEU A 863 17.79 35.99 13.96
C LEU A 863 17.94 37.51 14.03
N GLU A 864 16.86 38.26 13.98
CA GLU A 864 16.88 39.71 14.00
C GLU A 864 17.00 40.28 15.44
N GLU A 865 16.71 39.47 16.46
CA GLU A 865 16.82 39.83 17.88
C GLU A 865 18.24 39.61 18.43
N GLN A 866 19.14 38.95 17.70
CA GLN A 866 20.54 38.72 18.06
C GLN A 866 21.49 39.71 17.32
#